data_f9c71664b1e13613bef34b2b9fbf09d6
#
_entry.id   f9c71664b1e13613bef34b2b9fbf09d6
#
_cell.length_a   1.000
_cell.length_b   1.000
_cell.length_c   1.000
_cell.angle_alpha   90.00
_cell.angle_beta   90.00
_cell.angle_gamma   90.00
#
_symmetry.space_group_name_H-M   'P 1'
#
loop_
_entity.id
_entity.type
_entity.pdbx_description
1 polymer ?
#
loop_
_entity_poly.entity_id
_entity_poly.type
_entity_poly.pdbx_seq_one_letter_code
_entity_poly.pdbx_strand_id
1 'polypeptide(L)'
;MAHISGPLTAGVIVYLAGAAAGLAGMRAPRRARFASFALALAGALIEIGASVAALARGAAETWALPFGVPLFSWTLRVNPLSAYFNLALGVLAAAVSIYSFGYLRGMEGRRNIGVLGFFYNLLLLSLTLVFTAANAFFFLLAWEVMALAGYCLVSFEHEKEETRRAGMLFLIMSHAGTGLLLIAFLLLGSAAGTLDFAAFRAAASALPPWERGTVFLLFFLGFGVKAGIIPIHVWLPAAHPVAPSNISALMSGIVIKTGIYGMALVFFEFFDAPPVWAGLIVIAAGVISALLGVLYALMEHDLKRLLAYHSIENIGIILIGFGAALLFRALEQPYLAAIALIAALYHTMNHAIFKSLLFLGAGSVLDRTHTRNMEEMGGLIRRMPVTAACFLTGAIAISGLPPLNGFVSEWLTYQALLAGFGSTQALTRVVFPIAGAMLSLTAALAAACFVKAFGISFLALPRSEHAAAATESCRSMQAGMAILAAACFVLGLGATWFIRIFDPLTTQAFGVEAGSALVAGGGWALSSGAPSGGTISTSGIAMMLVLLSAVPGLFWLAWGRSARRATGPTWDCGLPGLTAENEYTATGFSKPIRMIFAALYRPRREIQAEYEVSPYYPKAIHFESEVESAFEKHFYDPLRDWIYQMARRARTLQAGSIHAYLAYIFVALIALLLFGVRG
;
A
#
# COMPACT_ATOMS: atom_id res chain seq x y z
N MET A 1 6.09 16.49 32.63
CA MET A 1 5.68 15.51 31.60
C MET A 1 6.76 15.47 30.54
N ALA A 2 7.28 14.30 30.16
CA ALA A 2 8.34 14.20 29.17
C ALA A 2 7.82 14.64 27.80
N HIS A 3 8.50 15.57 27.12
CA HIS A 3 8.13 16.03 25.78
C HIS A 3 8.31 14.89 24.74
N ILE A 4 7.42 14.80 23.74
CA ILE A 4 7.49 13.82 22.63
C ILE A 4 8.49 14.29 21.57
N SER A 5 8.69 15.60 21.48
CA SER A 5 9.63 16.24 20.56
C SER A 5 11.05 15.68 20.66
N GLY A 6 11.54 15.43 21.89
CA GLY A 6 12.89 14.86 22.10
C GLY A 6 13.08 13.47 21.49
N PRO A 7 12.27 12.46 21.84
CA PRO A 7 12.37 11.13 21.24
C PRO A 7 12.23 11.11 19.72
N LEU A 8 11.28 11.84 19.14
CA LEU A 8 11.12 11.88 17.68
C LEU A 8 12.31 12.52 16.98
N THR A 9 12.83 13.64 17.53
CA THR A 9 14.05 14.26 17.02
C THR A 9 15.24 13.31 17.12
N ALA A 10 15.35 12.54 18.21
CA ALA A 10 16.38 11.50 18.35
C ALA A 10 16.23 10.41 17.26
N GLY A 11 15.02 9.95 16.96
CA GLY A 11 14.76 9.02 15.87
C GLY A 11 15.24 9.54 14.51
N VAL A 12 14.91 10.78 14.19
CA VAL A 12 15.37 11.48 12.97
C VAL A 12 16.91 11.53 12.90
N ILE A 13 17.58 11.88 14.01
CA ILE A 13 19.05 11.92 14.07
C ILE A 13 19.64 10.52 13.86
N VAL A 14 19.03 9.49 14.42
CA VAL A 14 19.50 8.10 14.25
C VAL A 14 19.34 7.63 12.80
N TYR A 15 18.26 7.99 12.10
CA TYR A 15 18.11 7.72 10.67
C TYR A 15 19.17 8.48 9.84
N LEU A 16 19.46 9.74 10.16
CA LEU A 16 20.55 10.48 9.51
C LEU A 16 21.92 9.80 9.72
N ALA A 17 22.19 9.34 10.95
CA ALA A 17 23.40 8.59 11.26
C ALA A 17 23.44 7.25 10.47
N GLY A 18 22.30 6.57 10.31
CA GLY A 18 22.16 5.36 9.50
C GLY A 18 22.46 5.61 8.02
N ALA A 19 21.97 6.72 7.47
CA ALA A 19 22.28 7.15 6.11
C ALA A 19 23.77 7.44 5.95
N ALA A 20 24.35 8.23 6.85
CA ALA A 20 25.79 8.53 6.85
C ALA A 20 26.66 7.26 6.97
N ALA A 21 26.26 6.30 7.82
CA ALA A 21 26.94 5.02 7.97
C ALA A 21 26.90 4.19 6.66
N GLY A 22 25.80 4.28 5.90
CA GLY A 22 25.70 3.70 4.57
C GLY A 22 26.75 4.25 3.63
N LEU A 23 26.84 5.56 3.50
CA LEU A 23 27.85 6.23 2.65
C LEU A 23 29.29 5.92 3.07
N ALA A 24 29.58 6.03 4.36
CA ALA A 24 30.91 5.72 4.90
C ALA A 24 31.33 4.27 4.67
N GLY A 25 30.34 3.36 4.67
CA GLY A 25 30.53 1.93 4.47
C GLY A 25 30.54 1.43 3.02
N MET A 26 30.43 2.30 1.98
CA MET A 26 30.32 1.87 0.58
C MET A 26 31.43 0.91 0.11
N ARG A 27 32.65 1.05 0.65
CA ARG A 27 33.79 0.16 0.35
C ARG A 27 33.83 -1.11 1.22
N ALA A 28 32.96 -1.23 2.24
CA ALA A 28 32.91 -2.34 3.20
C ALA A 28 31.48 -2.85 3.34
N PRO A 29 30.95 -3.62 2.38
CA PRO A 29 29.52 -3.95 2.26
C PRO A 29 28.95 -4.60 3.52
N ARG A 30 29.70 -5.45 4.22
CA ARG A 30 29.26 -6.05 5.50
C ARG A 30 29.05 -4.99 6.60
N ARG A 31 30.02 -4.03 6.75
CA ARG A 31 29.93 -2.96 7.75
C ARG A 31 28.78 -2.01 7.41
N ALA A 32 28.63 -1.63 6.13
CA ALA A 32 27.52 -0.82 5.66
C ALA A 32 26.17 -1.47 5.99
N ARG A 33 26.02 -2.76 5.66
CA ARG A 33 24.80 -3.50 5.95
C ARG A 33 24.47 -3.48 7.44
N PHE A 34 25.41 -3.88 8.31
CA PHE A 34 25.15 -3.92 9.74
C PHE A 34 24.91 -2.53 10.33
N ALA A 35 25.73 -1.54 10.05
CA ALA A 35 25.61 -0.21 10.63
C ALA A 35 24.32 0.50 10.18
N SER A 36 24.02 0.53 8.86
CA SER A 36 22.84 1.22 8.35
C SER A 36 21.54 0.59 8.85
N PHE A 37 21.42 -0.74 8.84
CA PHE A 37 20.18 -1.39 9.24
C PHE A 37 20.03 -1.55 10.76
N ALA A 38 21.14 -1.58 11.54
CA ALA A 38 21.07 -1.50 12.99
C ALA A 38 20.61 -0.10 13.45
N LEU A 39 21.11 0.96 12.82
CA LEU A 39 20.65 2.33 13.11
C LEU A 39 19.21 2.53 12.65
N ALA A 40 18.82 1.99 11.48
CA ALA A 40 17.43 2.01 11.05
C ALA A 40 16.50 1.31 12.05
N LEU A 41 16.90 0.14 12.56
CA LEU A 41 16.16 -0.57 13.62
C LEU A 41 16.08 0.25 14.92
N ALA A 42 17.19 0.85 15.35
CA ALA A 42 17.22 1.69 16.55
C ALA A 42 16.29 2.91 16.40
N GLY A 43 16.34 3.61 15.25
CA GLY A 43 15.44 4.71 14.94
C GLY A 43 13.97 4.27 14.96
N ALA A 44 13.66 3.13 14.36
CA ALA A 44 12.31 2.55 14.34
C ALA A 44 11.77 2.22 15.75
N LEU A 45 12.59 1.67 16.63
CA LEU A 45 12.21 1.37 18.03
C LEU A 45 11.94 2.66 18.83
N ILE A 46 12.77 3.71 18.63
CA ILE A 46 12.55 5.02 19.23
C ILE A 46 11.21 5.60 18.73
N GLU A 47 10.95 5.52 17.43
CA GLU A 47 9.73 6.02 16.80
C GLU A 47 8.47 5.29 17.30
N ILE A 48 8.52 3.96 17.48
CA ILE A 48 7.44 3.17 18.10
C ILE A 48 7.15 3.70 19.51
N GLY A 49 8.18 3.85 20.35
CA GLY A 49 8.02 4.33 21.74
C GLY A 49 7.43 5.74 21.79
N ALA A 50 7.93 6.66 20.96
CA ALA A 50 7.43 8.02 20.85
C ALA A 50 5.96 8.06 20.39
N SER A 51 5.62 7.25 19.37
CA SER A 51 4.26 7.19 18.81
C SER A 51 3.25 6.59 19.80
N VAL A 52 3.61 5.52 20.52
CA VAL A 52 2.77 4.96 21.59
C VAL A 52 2.54 5.98 22.70
N ALA A 53 3.58 6.69 23.13
CA ALA A 53 3.46 7.73 24.14
C ALA A 53 2.58 8.90 23.67
N ALA A 54 2.65 9.27 22.38
CA ALA A 54 1.81 10.30 21.79
C ALA A 54 0.33 9.91 21.74
N LEU A 55 0.05 8.68 21.27
CA LEU A 55 -1.32 8.13 21.21
C LEU A 55 -1.94 8.00 22.60
N ALA A 56 -1.17 7.54 23.60
CA ALA A 56 -1.64 7.43 24.96
C ALA A 56 -2.01 8.79 25.61
N ARG A 57 -1.40 9.88 25.15
CA ARG A 57 -1.72 11.24 25.64
C ARG A 57 -2.91 11.86 24.92
N GLY A 58 -3.14 11.52 23.67
CA GLY A 58 -4.20 12.07 22.84
C GLY A 58 -4.08 13.56 22.49
N ALA A 59 -3.01 14.23 22.93
CA ALA A 59 -2.79 15.66 22.74
C ALA A 59 -1.77 15.94 21.63
N ALA A 60 -1.95 17.05 20.91
CA ALA A 60 -0.99 17.52 19.91
C ALA A 60 0.16 18.29 20.58
N GLU A 61 1.39 18.03 20.12
CA GLU A 61 2.60 18.79 20.48
C GLU A 61 3.23 19.37 19.22
N THR A 62 3.55 20.66 19.25
CA THR A 62 4.16 21.39 18.12
C THR A 62 5.46 22.01 18.57
N TRP A 63 6.51 21.89 17.74
CA TRP A 63 7.81 22.52 18.00
C TRP A 63 8.46 22.94 16.68
N ALA A 64 9.29 23.99 16.75
CA ALA A 64 10.08 24.47 15.62
C ALA A 64 11.52 23.89 15.69
N LEU A 65 12.04 23.51 14.55
CA LEU A 65 13.47 23.18 14.43
C LEU A 65 14.30 24.49 14.43
N PRO A 66 15.52 24.49 15.01
CA PRO A 66 16.33 25.71 15.18
C PRO A 66 16.95 26.23 13.88
N PHE A 67 16.52 25.75 12.72
CA PHE A 67 17.02 26.17 11.42
C PHE A 67 16.11 27.24 10.84
N GLY A 68 16.53 28.51 10.93
CA GLY A 68 15.81 29.63 10.32
C GLY A 68 16.11 29.74 8.83
N VAL A 69 15.15 29.44 7.96
CA VAL A 69 15.18 29.88 6.55
C VAL A 69 14.27 31.10 6.46
N PRO A 70 14.74 32.26 5.92
CA PRO A 70 13.86 33.40 5.72
C PRO A 70 12.59 32.97 4.96
N LEU A 71 11.43 33.37 5.41
CA LEU A 71 10.11 33.11 4.86
C LEU A 71 9.46 31.74 5.20
N PHE A 72 10.19 30.76 5.82
CA PHE A 72 9.61 29.44 6.09
C PHE A 72 9.91 28.96 7.51
N SER A 73 8.88 28.51 8.22
CA SER A 73 9.03 27.85 9.51
C SER A 73 9.22 26.34 9.34
N TRP A 74 10.25 25.78 9.97
CA TRP A 74 10.49 24.34 10.04
C TRP A 74 9.72 23.76 11.24
N THR A 75 8.40 23.82 11.18
CA THR A 75 7.51 23.43 12.28
C THR A 75 7.10 21.99 12.13
N LEU A 76 7.31 21.21 13.18
CA LEU A 76 6.87 19.82 13.31
C LEU A 76 5.70 19.76 14.29
N ARG A 77 4.74 18.90 14.01
CA ARG A 77 3.57 18.65 14.86
C ARG A 77 3.33 17.15 14.97
N VAL A 78 3.16 16.67 16.18
CA VAL A 78 2.65 15.32 16.43
C VAL A 78 1.27 15.44 17.04
N ASN A 79 0.30 14.91 16.32
CA ASN A 79 -1.08 14.74 16.77
C ASN A 79 -1.44 13.25 16.73
N PRO A 80 -2.61 12.80 17.16
CA PRO A 80 -3.00 11.40 17.12
C PRO A 80 -2.92 10.78 15.73
N LEU A 81 -3.24 11.53 14.65
CA LEU A 81 -3.15 11.05 13.28
C LEU A 81 -1.69 10.79 12.87
N SER A 82 -0.80 11.76 13.08
CA SER A 82 0.62 11.61 12.75
C SER A 82 1.29 10.53 13.60
N ALA A 83 0.96 10.43 14.89
CA ALA A 83 1.47 9.38 15.77
C ALA A 83 1.02 7.98 15.32
N TYR A 84 -0.20 7.85 14.84
CA TYR A 84 -0.72 6.60 14.30
C TYR A 84 0.06 6.13 13.06
N PHE A 85 0.34 7.02 12.10
CA PHE A 85 1.12 6.69 10.91
C PHE A 85 2.61 6.44 11.22
N ASN A 86 3.18 7.18 12.16
CA ASN A 86 4.54 6.94 12.65
C ASN A 86 4.65 5.60 13.40
N LEU A 87 3.64 5.19 14.15
CA LEU A 87 3.59 3.84 14.74
C LEU A 87 3.63 2.76 13.65
N ALA A 88 2.83 2.90 12.60
CA ALA A 88 2.85 1.99 11.46
C ALA A 88 4.24 1.95 10.79
N LEU A 89 4.83 3.12 10.54
CA LEU A 89 6.18 3.25 9.99
C LEU A 89 7.21 2.54 10.86
N GLY A 90 7.22 2.80 12.16
CA GLY A 90 8.18 2.21 13.11
C GLY A 90 8.09 0.68 13.13
N VAL A 91 6.88 0.11 13.23
CA VAL A 91 6.68 -1.35 13.23
C VAL A 91 7.19 -1.98 11.94
N LEU A 92 6.88 -1.40 10.79
CA LEU A 92 7.33 -1.91 9.49
C LEU A 92 8.84 -1.76 9.33
N ALA A 93 9.40 -0.57 9.67
CA ALA A 93 10.83 -0.30 9.58
C ALA A 93 11.64 -1.26 10.46
N ALA A 94 11.17 -1.58 11.68
CA ALA A 94 11.81 -2.55 12.55
C ALA A 94 11.84 -3.96 11.92
N ALA A 95 10.69 -4.47 11.48
CA ALA A 95 10.59 -5.80 10.88
C ALA A 95 11.40 -5.92 9.57
N VAL A 96 11.31 -4.92 8.70
CA VAL A 96 12.02 -4.88 7.41
C VAL A 96 13.53 -4.71 7.63
N SER A 97 13.97 -3.91 8.61
CA SER A 97 15.41 -3.78 8.94
C SER A 97 16.00 -5.11 9.43
N ILE A 98 15.28 -5.85 10.29
CA ILE A 98 15.69 -7.20 10.75
C ILE A 98 15.76 -8.16 9.55
N TYR A 99 14.76 -8.16 8.68
CA TYR A 99 14.76 -8.97 7.47
C TYR A 99 15.95 -8.65 6.55
N SER A 100 16.27 -7.37 6.40
CA SER A 100 17.32 -6.89 5.49
C SER A 100 18.72 -7.38 5.87
N PHE A 101 18.99 -7.67 7.15
CA PHE A 101 20.27 -8.28 7.56
C PHE A 101 20.58 -9.60 6.85
N GLY A 102 19.56 -10.41 6.57
CA GLY A 102 19.73 -11.67 5.84
C GLY A 102 19.61 -11.51 4.34
N TYR A 103 18.56 -10.82 3.91
CA TYR A 103 18.21 -10.68 2.50
C TYR A 103 19.34 -10.05 1.65
N LEU A 104 19.98 -9.02 2.17
CA LEU A 104 21.04 -8.31 1.44
C LEU A 104 22.40 -9.04 1.45
N ARG A 105 22.54 -10.13 2.23
CA ARG A 105 23.78 -10.91 2.28
C ARG A 105 24.12 -11.51 0.92
N GLY A 106 23.11 -11.97 0.18
CA GLY A 106 23.29 -12.54 -1.16
C GLY A 106 23.72 -11.50 -2.22
N MET A 107 23.56 -10.20 -1.94
CA MET A 107 23.92 -9.10 -2.83
C MET A 107 25.30 -8.52 -2.54
N GLU A 108 25.95 -8.91 -1.43
CA GLU A 108 27.31 -8.44 -1.07
C GLU A 108 28.32 -8.78 -2.17
N GLY A 109 29.14 -7.80 -2.53
CA GLY A 109 30.12 -7.94 -3.60
C GLY A 109 29.58 -7.82 -5.02
N ARG A 110 28.25 -7.93 -5.20
CA ARG A 110 27.60 -7.74 -6.51
C ARG A 110 26.97 -6.36 -6.64
N ARG A 111 26.55 -5.77 -5.52
CA ARG A 111 25.83 -4.48 -5.44
C ARG A 111 26.37 -3.61 -4.33
N ASN A 112 26.20 -2.30 -4.46
CA ASN A 112 26.61 -1.35 -3.43
C ASN A 112 25.56 -1.24 -2.32
N ILE A 113 25.70 -2.08 -1.29
CA ILE A 113 24.80 -2.13 -0.13
C ILE A 113 24.84 -0.81 0.66
N GLY A 114 25.97 -0.06 0.63
CA GLY A 114 26.09 1.22 1.31
C GLY A 114 25.15 2.28 0.72
N VAL A 115 25.04 2.33 -0.61
CA VAL A 115 24.10 3.22 -1.32
C VAL A 115 22.64 2.85 -0.99
N LEU A 116 22.32 1.55 -0.98
CA LEU A 116 20.99 1.09 -0.58
C LEU A 116 20.68 1.48 0.86
N GLY A 117 21.62 1.29 1.79
CA GLY A 117 21.50 1.68 3.20
C GLY A 117 21.32 3.18 3.40
N PHE A 118 22.00 4.01 2.60
CA PHE A 118 21.82 5.46 2.59
C PHE A 118 20.38 5.84 2.21
N PHE A 119 19.90 5.41 1.04
CA PHE A 119 18.57 5.76 0.58
C PHE A 119 17.46 5.10 1.42
N TYR A 120 17.71 3.94 2.02
CA TYR A 120 16.79 3.30 2.94
C TYR A 120 16.53 4.18 4.17
N ASN A 121 17.59 4.62 4.85
CA ASN A 121 17.45 5.49 6.01
C ASN A 121 16.92 6.88 5.64
N LEU A 122 17.30 7.41 4.47
CA LEU A 122 16.75 8.67 3.96
C LEU A 122 15.25 8.57 3.68
N LEU A 123 14.78 7.41 3.19
CA LEU A 123 13.37 7.13 3.02
C LEU A 123 12.63 7.12 4.36
N LEU A 124 13.15 6.40 5.38
CA LEU A 124 12.52 6.36 6.71
C LEU A 124 12.45 7.75 7.34
N LEU A 125 13.56 8.50 7.29
CA LEU A 125 13.62 9.88 7.76
C LEU A 125 12.56 10.76 7.08
N SER A 126 12.50 10.73 5.74
CA SER A 126 11.55 11.55 4.98
C SER A 126 10.09 11.19 5.26
N LEU A 127 9.78 9.90 5.49
CA LEU A 127 8.47 9.44 5.89
C LEU A 127 8.07 9.99 7.26
N THR A 128 8.97 9.93 8.26
CA THR A 128 8.74 10.53 9.59
C THR A 128 8.46 12.03 9.47
N LEU A 129 9.23 12.74 8.63
CA LEU A 129 9.05 14.18 8.41
C LEU A 129 7.74 14.50 7.68
N VAL A 130 7.31 13.69 6.71
CA VAL A 130 6.01 13.84 6.03
C VAL A 130 4.87 13.71 7.03
N PHE A 131 4.91 12.72 7.92
CA PHE A 131 3.85 12.52 8.93
C PHE A 131 3.85 13.56 10.05
N THR A 132 4.93 14.31 10.24
CA THR A 132 5.06 15.29 11.32
C THR A 132 5.11 16.74 10.84
N ALA A 133 5.20 17.00 9.55
CA ALA A 133 5.21 18.36 9.01
C ALA A 133 3.92 19.12 9.40
N ALA A 134 4.08 20.37 9.86
CA ALA A 134 2.98 21.28 10.21
C ALA A 134 2.83 22.46 9.24
N ASN A 135 3.67 22.50 8.20
CA ASN A 135 3.72 23.54 7.19
C ASN A 135 3.80 22.94 5.79
N ALA A 136 3.08 23.52 4.82
CA ALA A 136 2.99 23.00 3.46
C ALA A 136 4.33 22.96 2.73
N PHE A 137 5.19 23.95 2.92
CA PHE A 137 6.51 23.97 2.29
C PHE A 137 7.38 22.83 2.80
N PHE A 138 7.45 22.66 4.12
CA PHE A 138 8.23 21.59 4.73
C PHE A 138 7.67 20.21 4.39
N PHE A 139 6.35 20.09 4.35
CA PHE A 139 5.67 18.86 3.91
C PHE A 139 6.10 18.48 2.48
N LEU A 140 6.01 19.42 1.52
CA LEU A 140 6.39 19.18 0.14
C LEU A 140 7.89 18.87 -0.03
N LEU A 141 8.76 19.51 0.75
CA LEU A 141 10.19 19.23 0.73
C LEU A 141 10.47 17.79 1.21
N ALA A 142 9.90 17.38 2.33
CA ALA A 142 10.02 16.01 2.83
C ALA A 142 9.41 14.99 1.86
N TRP A 143 8.29 15.34 1.23
CA TRP A 143 7.62 14.54 0.20
C TRP A 143 8.50 14.32 -1.03
N GLU A 144 9.21 15.33 -1.51
CA GLU A 144 10.14 15.20 -2.64
C GLU A 144 11.38 14.37 -2.27
N VAL A 145 11.94 14.56 -1.06
CA VAL A 145 13.03 13.71 -0.58
C VAL A 145 12.59 12.25 -0.52
N MET A 146 11.38 11.97 -0.04
CA MET A 146 10.78 10.64 -0.04
C MET A 146 10.63 10.08 -1.47
N ALA A 147 10.20 10.89 -2.42
CA ALA A 147 10.03 10.47 -3.82
C ALA A 147 11.37 10.13 -4.48
N LEU A 148 12.39 10.97 -4.27
CA LEU A 148 13.73 10.75 -4.80
C LEU A 148 14.41 9.53 -4.16
N ALA A 149 14.32 9.39 -2.83
CA ALA A 149 14.85 8.21 -2.13
C ALA A 149 14.15 6.93 -2.63
N GLY A 150 12.82 6.97 -2.79
CA GLY A 150 12.04 5.87 -3.37
C GLY A 150 12.48 5.53 -4.79
N TYR A 151 12.68 6.53 -5.66
CA TYR A 151 13.18 6.33 -7.02
C TYR A 151 14.55 5.62 -7.05
N CYS A 152 15.49 6.08 -6.22
CA CYS A 152 16.83 5.47 -6.14
C CYS A 152 16.76 4.01 -5.64
N LEU A 153 15.86 3.73 -4.71
CA LEU A 153 15.65 2.37 -4.21
C LEU A 153 14.94 1.45 -5.21
N VAL A 154 13.95 1.94 -5.95
CA VAL A 154 13.31 1.19 -7.04
C VAL A 154 14.31 0.90 -8.16
N SER A 155 15.13 1.89 -8.51
CA SER A 155 16.14 1.81 -9.57
C SER A 155 17.44 1.13 -9.12
N PHE A 156 17.45 0.41 -7.99
CA PHE A 156 18.68 -0.18 -7.44
C PHE A 156 19.37 -1.15 -8.40
N GLU A 157 18.61 -1.91 -9.17
CA GLU A 157 19.14 -2.77 -10.23
C GLU A 157 19.06 -2.10 -11.62
N HIS A 158 19.56 -0.85 -11.72
CA HIS A 158 19.45 0.03 -12.88
C HIS A 158 20.10 -0.50 -14.16
N GLU A 159 20.91 -1.57 -14.12
CA GLU A 159 21.45 -2.23 -15.31
C GLU A 159 20.36 -2.86 -16.16
N LYS A 160 19.27 -3.30 -15.53
CA LYS A 160 18.11 -3.87 -16.21
C LYS A 160 17.24 -2.74 -16.79
N GLU A 161 16.91 -2.85 -18.08
CA GLU A 161 16.08 -1.85 -18.76
C GLU A 161 14.69 -1.73 -18.14
N GLU A 162 14.08 -2.89 -17.77
CA GLU A 162 12.80 -2.94 -17.07
C GLU A 162 12.82 -2.07 -15.78
N THR A 163 13.89 -2.20 -14.99
CA THR A 163 14.07 -1.44 -13.74
C THR A 163 14.20 0.06 -14.00
N ARG A 164 14.96 0.47 -15.04
CA ARG A 164 15.09 1.89 -15.39
C ARG A 164 13.76 2.49 -15.85
N ARG A 165 13.02 1.76 -16.69
CA ARG A 165 11.69 2.21 -17.17
C ARG A 165 10.70 2.35 -16.02
N ALA A 166 10.64 1.36 -15.14
CA ALA A 166 9.76 1.37 -13.98
C ALA A 166 10.11 2.48 -12.97
N GLY A 167 11.42 2.69 -12.70
CA GLY A 167 11.89 3.78 -11.87
C GLY A 167 11.55 5.15 -12.45
N MET A 168 11.76 5.35 -13.75
CA MET A 168 11.41 6.61 -14.42
C MET A 168 9.89 6.86 -14.38
N LEU A 169 9.07 5.84 -14.62
CA LEU A 169 7.61 5.96 -14.50
C LEU A 169 7.19 6.35 -13.08
N PHE A 170 7.78 5.71 -12.05
CA PHE A 170 7.55 6.08 -10.65
C PHE A 170 7.89 7.55 -10.38
N LEU A 171 9.04 8.04 -10.88
CA LEU A 171 9.50 9.42 -10.69
C LEU A 171 8.56 10.42 -11.38
N ILE A 172 8.22 10.19 -12.66
CA ILE A 172 7.32 11.05 -13.43
C ILE A 172 5.96 11.15 -12.75
N MET A 173 5.37 10.02 -12.37
CA MET A 173 4.07 10.01 -11.70
C MET A 173 4.13 10.70 -10.33
N SER A 174 5.21 10.48 -9.55
CA SER A 174 5.39 11.16 -8.28
C SER A 174 5.45 12.67 -8.44
N HIS A 175 6.22 13.20 -9.41
CA HIS A 175 6.33 14.64 -9.67
C HIS A 175 5.04 15.25 -10.21
N ALA A 176 4.29 14.51 -11.07
CA ALA A 176 2.97 14.94 -11.51
C ALA A 176 2.00 15.10 -10.32
N GLY A 177 2.02 14.14 -9.38
CA GLY A 177 1.26 14.23 -8.13
C GLY A 177 1.67 15.42 -7.28
N THR A 178 2.99 15.64 -7.10
CA THR A 178 3.53 16.78 -6.34
C THR A 178 3.13 18.12 -6.98
N GLY A 179 3.10 18.20 -8.30
CA GLY A 179 2.63 19.41 -9.00
C GLY A 179 1.19 19.77 -8.65
N LEU A 180 0.28 18.77 -8.58
CA LEU A 180 -1.10 18.98 -8.14
C LEU A 180 -1.18 19.42 -6.68
N LEU A 181 -0.39 18.78 -5.79
CA LEU A 181 -0.32 19.17 -4.38
C LEU A 181 0.23 20.58 -4.19
N LEU A 182 1.26 20.95 -4.95
CA LEU A 182 1.84 22.30 -4.90
C LEU A 182 0.79 23.36 -5.25
N ILE A 183 0.04 23.17 -6.34
CA ILE A 183 -1.04 24.08 -6.75
C ILE A 183 -2.10 24.17 -5.64
N ALA A 184 -2.52 23.01 -5.08
CA ALA A 184 -3.53 22.97 -4.03
C ALA A 184 -3.08 23.73 -2.76
N PHE A 185 -1.83 23.50 -2.32
CA PHE A 185 -1.26 24.18 -1.16
C PHE A 185 -1.07 25.69 -1.40
N LEU A 186 -0.68 26.11 -2.62
CA LEU A 186 -0.53 27.51 -2.96
C LEU A 186 -1.89 28.25 -2.99
N LEU A 187 -2.92 27.62 -3.55
CA LEU A 187 -4.27 28.18 -3.55
C LEU A 187 -4.79 28.36 -2.12
N LEU A 188 -4.64 27.32 -1.30
CA LEU A 188 -5.10 27.36 0.09
C LEU A 188 -4.25 28.31 0.94
N GLY A 189 -2.93 28.33 0.73
CA GLY A 189 -1.99 29.22 1.41
C GLY A 189 -2.21 30.69 1.04
N SER A 190 -2.55 31.00 -0.22
CA SER A 190 -2.92 32.35 -0.63
C SER A 190 -4.17 32.84 0.08
N ALA A 191 -5.18 31.99 0.23
CA ALA A 191 -6.40 32.31 0.95
C ALA A 191 -6.15 32.44 2.49
N ALA A 192 -5.20 31.67 3.03
CA ALA A 192 -4.85 31.69 4.45
C ALA A 192 -3.87 32.82 4.82
N GLY A 193 -3.15 33.41 3.85
CA GLY A 193 -2.03 34.33 4.09
C GLY A 193 -0.80 33.67 4.72
N THR A 194 -0.77 32.34 4.86
CA THR A 194 0.30 31.53 5.44
C THR A 194 0.28 30.12 4.88
N LEU A 195 1.43 29.42 4.97
CA LEU A 195 1.51 27.99 4.62
C LEU A 195 1.35 27.05 5.80
N ASP A 196 1.03 27.55 6.99
CA ASP A 196 0.84 26.75 8.20
C ASP A 196 -0.50 26.02 8.18
N PHE A 197 -0.50 24.72 8.46
CA PHE A 197 -1.69 23.86 8.43
C PHE A 197 -2.78 24.31 9.42
N ALA A 198 -2.40 24.96 10.53
CA ALA A 198 -3.34 25.45 11.51
C ALA A 198 -4.34 26.49 10.95
N ALA A 199 -3.93 27.25 9.93
CA ALA A 199 -4.78 28.26 9.30
C ALA A 199 -5.69 27.71 8.19
N PHE A 200 -5.44 26.53 7.68
CA PHE A 200 -6.07 26.00 6.47
C PHE A 200 -7.55 25.69 6.63
N ARG A 201 -8.00 25.29 7.82
CA ARG A 201 -9.42 25.02 8.08
C ARG A 201 -10.29 26.30 7.90
N ALA A 202 -9.86 27.39 8.51
CA ALA A 202 -10.55 28.67 8.38
C ALA A 202 -10.51 29.20 6.94
N ALA A 203 -9.34 29.10 6.29
CA ALA A 203 -9.18 29.49 4.89
C ALA A 203 -10.07 28.68 3.95
N ALA A 204 -10.09 27.35 4.07
CA ALA A 204 -10.93 26.49 3.24
C ALA A 204 -12.42 26.78 3.39
N SER A 205 -12.87 27.14 4.60
CA SER A 205 -14.27 27.52 4.86
C SER A 205 -14.64 28.88 4.25
N ALA A 206 -13.67 29.77 4.10
CA ALA A 206 -13.86 31.10 3.50
C ALA A 206 -13.84 31.06 1.94
N LEU A 207 -13.32 30.02 1.33
CA LEU A 207 -13.27 29.91 -0.14
C LEU A 207 -14.66 29.78 -0.76
N PRO A 208 -14.88 30.40 -1.95
CA PRO A 208 -16.07 30.15 -2.75
C PRO A 208 -16.24 28.64 -3.04
N PRO A 209 -17.48 28.12 -3.18
CA PRO A 209 -17.73 26.68 -3.36
C PRO A 209 -16.95 26.04 -4.50
N TRP A 210 -16.77 26.74 -5.62
CA TRP A 210 -16.05 26.23 -6.79
C TRP A 210 -14.53 26.14 -6.55
N GLU A 211 -13.93 27.13 -5.87
CA GLU A 211 -12.51 27.11 -5.50
C GLU A 211 -12.25 26.00 -4.48
N ARG A 212 -13.10 25.91 -3.44
CA ARG A 212 -13.05 24.88 -2.44
C ARG A 212 -13.12 23.47 -3.06
N GLY A 213 -14.03 23.29 -4.04
CA GLY A 213 -14.12 22.03 -4.79
C GLY A 213 -12.88 21.73 -5.63
N THR A 214 -12.32 22.75 -6.27
CA THR A 214 -11.08 22.62 -7.06
C THR A 214 -9.89 22.22 -6.17
N VAL A 215 -9.70 22.89 -5.04
CA VAL A 215 -8.64 22.56 -4.07
C VAL A 215 -8.80 21.13 -3.54
N PHE A 216 -10.05 20.72 -3.21
CA PHE A 216 -10.32 19.35 -2.79
C PHE A 216 -9.91 18.32 -3.85
N LEU A 217 -10.29 18.54 -5.12
CA LEU A 217 -9.95 17.63 -6.21
C LEU A 217 -8.45 17.58 -6.50
N LEU A 218 -7.75 18.72 -6.44
CA LEU A 218 -6.30 18.77 -6.60
C LEU A 218 -5.57 17.95 -5.52
N PHE A 219 -5.97 18.08 -4.26
CA PHE A 219 -5.45 17.26 -3.18
C PHE A 219 -5.79 15.78 -3.37
N PHE A 220 -7.05 15.45 -3.69
CA PHE A 220 -7.47 14.08 -3.91
C PHE A 220 -6.69 13.39 -5.03
N LEU A 221 -6.51 14.07 -6.16
CA LEU A 221 -5.73 13.55 -7.29
C LEU A 221 -4.24 13.49 -6.96
N GLY A 222 -3.66 14.53 -6.36
CA GLY A 222 -2.24 14.58 -6.01
C GLY A 222 -1.83 13.48 -5.03
N PHE A 223 -2.57 13.32 -3.94
CA PHE A 223 -2.38 12.20 -3.01
C PHE A 223 -2.77 10.86 -3.62
N GLY A 224 -3.76 10.86 -4.51
CA GLY A 224 -4.23 9.69 -5.25
C GLY A 224 -3.18 9.05 -6.14
N VAL A 225 -2.35 9.88 -6.80
CA VAL A 225 -1.19 9.38 -7.57
C VAL A 225 -0.26 8.57 -6.66
N LYS A 226 0.05 9.09 -5.47
CA LYS A 226 0.95 8.40 -4.52
C LYS A 226 0.33 7.16 -3.92
N ALA A 227 -0.96 7.19 -3.61
CA ALA A 227 -1.72 6.05 -3.10
C ALA A 227 -1.92 4.95 -4.16
N GLY A 228 -1.86 5.29 -5.44
CA GLY A 228 -2.06 4.37 -6.55
C GLY A 228 -3.55 4.10 -6.86
N ILE A 229 -4.37 5.14 -6.87
CA ILE A 229 -5.80 5.06 -7.18
C ILE A 229 -5.99 4.89 -8.69
N ILE A 230 -6.90 4.06 -9.14
CA ILE A 230 -7.28 3.95 -10.55
C ILE A 230 -8.02 5.24 -10.99
N PRO A 231 -7.62 5.87 -12.13
CA PRO A 231 -6.71 5.39 -13.19
C PRO A 231 -5.24 5.77 -13.03
N ILE A 232 -4.83 6.51 -12.02
CA ILE A 232 -3.49 7.09 -11.85
C ILE A 232 -2.50 6.16 -11.10
N HIS A 233 -2.68 4.85 -11.22
CA HIS A 233 -2.00 3.76 -10.48
C HIS A 233 -0.84 3.10 -11.23
N VAL A 234 -0.64 3.34 -12.53
CA VAL A 234 0.19 2.53 -13.45
C VAL A 234 1.65 2.34 -13.02
N TRP A 235 2.20 3.26 -12.24
CA TRP A 235 3.55 3.16 -11.72
C TRP A 235 3.71 2.02 -10.70
N LEU A 236 2.65 1.66 -9.98
CA LEU A 236 2.69 0.75 -8.84
C LEU A 236 2.95 -0.70 -9.26
N PRO A 237 2.21 -1.30 -10.25
CA PRO A 237 2.49 -2.64 -10.76
C PRO A 237 3.83 -2.74 -11.51
N ALA A 238 4.36 -1.62 -12.01
CA ALA A 238 5.66 -1.57 -12.67
C ALA A 238 6.82 -1.52 -11.65
N ALA A 239 6.72 -0.67 -10.61
CA ALA A 239 7.80 -0.41 -9.67
C ALA A 239 8.03 -1.54 -8.64
N HIS A 240 6.94 -2.15 -8.11
CA HIS A 240 7.06 -3.14 -7.05
C HIS A 240 7.78 -4.43 -7.45
N PRO A 241 7.58 -5.02 -8.65
CA PRO A 241 8.28 -6.24 -9.04
C PRO A 241 9.79 -6.07 -9.16
N VAL A 242 10.24 -4.92 -9.67
CA VAL A 242 11.65 -4.64 -9.95
C VAL A 242 12.45 -4.17 -8.73
N ALA A 243 11.81 -3.55 -7.76
CA ALA A 243 12.45 -3.12 -6.52
C ALA A 243 12.91 -4.32 -5.68
N PRO A 244 14.01 -4.22 -4.89
CA PRO A 244 14.35 -5.22 -3.88
C PRO A 244 13.17 -5.49 -2.96
N SER A 245 12.95 -6.74 -2.53
CA SER A 245 11.71 -7.13 -1.84
C SER A 245 11.53 -6.47 -0.47
N ASN A 246 12.60 -6.18 0.26
CA ASN A 246 12.56 -5.38 1.47
C ASN A 246 12.10 -3.93 1.21
N ILE A 247 12.45 -3.37 0.04
CA ILE A 247 11.98 -2.05 -0.39
C ILE A 247 10.51 -2.13 -0.84
N SER A 248 10.14 -3.15 -1.61
CA SER A 248 8.73 -3.37 -2.02
C SER A 248 7.81 -3.49 -0.81
N ALA A 249 8.27 -4.13 0.28
CA ALA A 249 7.53 -4.23 1.55
C ALA A 249 7.25 -2.85 2.16
N LEU A 250 8.24 -1.95 2.22
CA LEU A 250 8.05 -0.56 2.69
C LEU A 250 7.21 0.27 1.73
N MET A 251 7.44 0.13 0.42
CA MET A 251 6.69 0.88 -0.58
C MET A 251 5.19 0.58 -0.48
N SER A 252 4.82 -0.69 -0.47
CA SER A 252 3.42 -1.10 -0.32
C SER A 252 2.91 -0.90 1.11
N GLY A 253 3.75 -1.18 2.11
CA GLY A 253 3.39 -1.10 3.52
C GLY A 253 3.14 0.33 4.00
N ILE A 254 3.98 1.30 3.64
CA ILE A 254 3.90 2.64 4.22
C ILE A 254 4.04 3.79 3.21
N VAL A 255 4.84 3.67 2.13
CA VAL A 255 5.03 4.79 1.19
C VAL A 255 3.72 5.19 0.50
N ILE A 256 2.92 4.24 0.02
CA ILE A 256 1.60 4.56 -0.55
C ILE A 256 0.60 5.10 0.49
N LYS A 257 0.80 4.81 1.78
CA LYS A 257 -0.03 5.33 2.87
C LYS A 257 0.27 6.79 3.20
N THR A 258 1.35 7.38 2.71
CA THR A 258 1.54 8.84 2.79
C THR A 258 0.45 9.58 2.00
N GLY A 259 -0.01 9.00 0.87
CA GLY A 259 -1.19 9.50 0.16
C GLY A 259 -2.47 9.41 0.99
N ILE A 260 -2.66 8.29 1.71
CA ILE A 260 -3.80 8.10 2.63
C ILE A 260 -3.73 9.07 3.81
N TYR A 261 -2.52 9.27 4.39
CA TYR A 261 -2.29 10.27 5.43
C TYR A 261 -2.68 11.68 4.96
N GLY A 262 -2.18 12.07 3.76
CA GLY A 262 -2.50 13.38 3.19
C GLY A 262 -3.99 13.57 2.93
N MET A 263 -4.69 12.52 2.43
CA MET A 263 -6.15 12.55 2.29
C MET A 263 -6.85 12.68 3.63
N ALA A 264 -6.44 11.92 4.66
CA ALA A 264 -7.03 12.02 6.00
C ALA A 264 -6.84 13.42 6.59
N LEU A 265 -5.63 14.00 6.44
CA LEU A 265 -5.31 15.35 6.87
C LEU A 265 -6.23 16.37 6.17
N VAL A 266 -6.35 16.31 4.85
CA VAL A 266 -7.18 17.22 4.07
C VAL A 266 -8.66 17.04 4.41
N PHE A 267 -9.18 15.82 4.35
CA PHE A 267 -10.60 15.52 4.48
C PHE A 267 -11.16 15.83 5.87
N PHE A 268 -10.35 15.64 6.92
CA PHE A 268 -10.83 15.69 8.30
C PHE A 268 -10.23 16.82 9.13
N GLU A 269 -9.08 17.40 8.71
CA GLU A 269 -8.49 18.56 9.39
C GLU A 269 -8.66 19.88 8.62
N PHE A 270 -8.52 19.90 7.27
CA PHE A 270 -8.58 21.14 6.50
C PHE A 270 -9.99 21.51 6.07
N PHE A 271 -10.84 20.53 5.76
CA PHE A 271 -12.22 20.79 5.31
C PHE A 271 -13.22 20.46 6.41
N ASP A 272 -14.03 21.45 6.79
CA ASP A 272 -15.00 21.30 7.88
C ASP A 272 -16.31 20.67 7.43
N ALA A 273 -16.83 21.09 6.28
CA ALA A 273 -18.07 20.58 5.69
C ALA A 273 -17.84 20.17 4.23
N PRO A 274 -17.44 18.92 3.98
CA PRO A 274 -17.29 18.45 2.61
C PRO A 274 -18.65 18.36 1.92
N PRO A 275 -18.74 18.74 0.63
CA PRO A 275 -19.98 18.57 -0.12
C PRO A 275 -20.28 17.09 -0.36
N VAL A 276 -21.55 16.72 -0.51
CA VAL A 276 -21.99 15.32 -0.75
C VAL A 276 -21.25 14.69 -1.92
N TRP A 277 -21.02 15.41 -3.01
CA TRP A 277 -20.31 14.88 -4.19
C TRP A 277 -18.87 14.45 -3.88
N ALA A 278 -18.21 15.06 -2.91
CA ALA A 278 -16.85 14.69 -2.52
C ALA A 278 -16.78 13.27 -1.97
N GLY A 279 -17.71 12.92 -1.06
CA GLY A 279 -17.84 11.54 -0.56
C GLY A 279 -18.16 10.54 -1.67
N LEU A 280 -19.03 10.93 -2.62
CA LEU A 280 -19.41 10.07 -3.76
C LEU A 280 -18.23 9.78 -4.69
N ILE A 281 -17.43 10.78 -5.04
CA ILE A 281 -16.24 10.61 -5.89
C ILE A 281 -15.23 9.68 -5.19
N VAL A 282 -15.00 9.86 -3.89
CA VAL A 282 -14.06 9.03 -3.13
C VAL A 282 -14.56 7.59 -3.03
N ILE A 283 -15.86 7.34 -2.78
CA ILE A 283 -16.45 6.00 -2.79
C ILE A 283 -16.32 5.37 -4.19
N ALA A 284 -16.68 6.09 -5.24
CA ALA A 284 -16.61 5.58 -6.61
C ALA A 284 -15.18 5.20 -7.00
N ALA A 285 -14.20 6.06 -6.72
CA ALA A 285 -12.79 5.77 -6.95
C ALA A 285 -12.32 4.56 -6.11
N GLY A 286 -12.80 4.45 -4.87
CA GLY A 286 -12.54 3.32 -3.99
C GLY A 286 -13.08 2.01 -4.56
N VAL A 287 -14.34 1.96 -4.95
CA VAL A 287 -15.00 0.78 -5.53
C VAL A 287 -14.30 0.34 -6.83
N ILE A 288 -14.00 1.30 -7.73
CA ILE A 288 -13.32 1.01 -8.99
C ILE A 288 -11.92 0.45 -8.72
N SER A 289 -11.17 1.06 -7.79
CA SER A 289 -9.81 0.61 -7.45
C SER A 289 -9.82 -0.77 -6.78
N ALA A 290 -10.76 -1.03 -5.87
CA ALA A 290 -10.89 -2.32 -5.20
C ALA A 290 -11.19 -3.44 -6.20
N LEU A 291 -12.23 -3.27 -7.01
CA LEU A 291 -12.66 -4.31 -7.95
C LEU A 291 -11.64 -4.54 -9.07
N LEU A 292 -11.18 -3.49 -9.74
CA LEU A 292 -10.23 -3.65 -10.85
C LEU A 292 -8.86 -4.11 -10.36
N GLY A 293 -8.43 -3.66 -9.17
CA GLY A 293 -7.20 -4.14 -8.55
C GLY A 293 -7.16 -5.65 -8.39
N VAL A 294 -8.20 -6.24 -7.79
CA VAL A 294 -8.26 -7.70 -7.60
C VAL A 294 -8.43 -8.45 -8.93
N LEU A 295 -9.20 -7.92 -9.87
CA LEU A 295 -9.38 -8.54 -11.18
C LEU A 295 -8.06 -8.63 -11.95
N TYR A 296 -7.26 -7.55 -12.00
CA TYR A 296 -5.93 -7.60 -12.63
C TYR A 296 -4.98 -8.50 -11.85
N ALA A 297 -4.99 -8.50 -10.50
CA ALA A 297 -4.17 -9.41 -9.69
C ALA A 297 -4.40 -10.88 -10.02
N LEU A 298 -5.66 -11.28 -10.27
CA LEU A 298 -6.02 -12.65 -10.64
C LEU A 298 -5.39 -13.10 -11.98
N MET A 299 -5.08 -12.17 -12.87
CA MET A 299 -4.47 -12.49 -14.16
C MET A 299 -2.94 -12.58 -14.10
N GLU A 300 -2.32 -12.05 -13.07
CA GLU A 300 -0.87 -12.02 -12.95
C GLU A 300 -0.26 -13.37 -12.63
N HIS A 301 0.91 -13.62 -13.22
CA HIS A 301 1.73 -14.81 -13.00
C HIS A 301 3.00 -14.50 -12.20
N ASP A 302 3.44 -13.23 -12.20
CA ASP A 302 4.50 -12.72 -11.33
C ASP A 302 3.95 -12.48 -9.93
N LEU A 303 4.49 -13.18 -8.92
CA LEU A 303 4.04 -13.12 -7.53
C LEU A 303 4.11 -11.69 -6.95
N LYS A 304 5.16 -10.92 -7.27
CA LYS A 304 5.30 -9.54 -6.78
C LYS A 304 4.34 -8.57 -7.48
N ARG A 305 4.08 -8.79 -8.77
CA ARG A 305 3.14 -7.96 -9.54
C ARG A 305 1.69 -8.22 -9.12
N LEU A 306 1.36 -9.48 -8.83
CA LEU A 306 0.09 -9.86 -8.19
C LEU A 306 -0.10 -9.09 -6.87
N LEU A 307 0.93 -9.10 -6.00
CA LEU A 307 0.89 -8.35 -4.75
C LEU A 307 0.77 -6.84 -4.98
N ALA A 308 1.35 -6.29 -6.02
CA ALA A 308 1.23 -4.87 -6.36
C ALA A 308 -0.22 -4.48 -6.68
N TYR A 309 -0.92 -5.24 -7.52
CA TYR A 309 -2.33 -5.00 -7.82
C TYR A 309 -3.23 -5.14 -6.60
N HIS A 310 -2.95 -6.08 -5.71
CA HIS A 310 -3.64 -6.15 -4.42
C HIS A 310 -3.37 -4.94 -3.50
N SER A 311 -2.32 -4.16 -3.74
CA SER A 311 -2.15 -2.89 -3.02
C SER A 311 -3.14 -1.84 -3.51
N ILE A 312 -3.40 -1.79 -4.81
CA ILE A 312 -4.42 -0.91 -5.42
C ILE A 312 -5.81 -1.27 -4.89
N GLU A 313 -6.12 -2.56 -4.84
CA GLU A 313 -7.36 -3.09 -4.27
C GLU A 313 -7.58 -2.59 -2.85
N ASN A 314 -6.62 -2.80 -1.97
CA ASN A 314 -6.73 -2.45 -0.55
C ASN A 314 -6.77 -0.93 -0.32
N ILE A 315 -6.08 -0.12 -1.15
CA ILE A 315 -6.27 1.34 -1.17
C ILE A 315 -7.72 1.67 -1.53
N GLY A 316 -8.32 0.94 -2.48
CA GLY A 316 -9.74 1.07 -2.79
C GLY A 316 -10.66 0.82 -1.60
N ILE A 317 -10.38 -0.21 -0.78
CA ILE A 317 -11.15 -0.51 0.45
C ILE A 317 -11.04 0.65 1.46
N ILE A 318 -9.83 1.19 1.66
CA ILE A 318 -9.61 2.37 2.52
C ILE A 318 -10.43 3.56 2.03
N LEU A 319 -10.44 3.81 0.71
CA LEU A 319 -11.20 4.91 0.12
C LEU A 319 -12.72 4.74 0.25
N ILE A 320 -13.25 3.52 0.18
CA ILE A 320 -14.66 3.26 0.47
C ILE A 320 -15.01 3.73 1.88
N GLY A 321 -14.17 3.41 2.87
CA GLY A 321 -14.35 3.88 4.24
C GLY A 321 -14.23 5.41 4.38
N PHE A 322 -13.22 6.04 3.75
CA PHE A 322 -13.07 7.50 3.77
C PHE A 322 -14.24 8.22 3.08
N GLY A 323 -14.65 7.73 1.92
CA GLY A 323 -15.79 8.31 1.20
C GLY A 323 -17.11 8.15 1.96
N ALA A 324 -17.32 7.02 2.65
CA ALA A 324 -18.45 6.84 3.54
C ALA A 324 -18.38 7.81 4.73
N ALA A 325 -17.21 8.01 5.33
CA ALA A 325 -17.04 8.99 6.41
C ALA A 325 -17.34 10.43 5.96
N LEU A 326 -16.88 10.84 4.77
CA LEU A 326 -17.18 12.13 4.17
C LEU A 326 -18.68 12.28 3.91
N LEU A 327 -19.32 11.24 3.38
CA LEU A 327 -20.74 11.26 3.05
C LEU A 327 -21.60 11.35 4.32
N PHE A 328 -21.31 10.55 5.35
CA PHE A 328 -22.00 10.64 6.64
C PHE A 328 -21.80 11.99 7.32
N ARG A 329 -20.60 12.58 7.21
CA ARG A 329 -20.35 13.94 7.72
C ARG A 329 -21.18 14.98 6.99
N ALA A 330 -21.28 14.89 5.65
CA ALA A 330 -22.13 15.79 4.86
C ALA A 330 -23.63 15.62 5.16
N LEU A 331 -24.03 14.49 5.72
CA LEU A 331 -25.39 14.17 6.16
C LEU A 331 -25.63 14.42 7.66
N GLU A 332 -24.68 15.06 8.35
CA GLU A 332 -24.75 15.37 9.78
C GLU A 332 -24.94 14.13 10.68
N GLN A 333 -24.29 13.02 10.31
CA GLN A 333 -24.29 11.77 11.07
C GLN A 333 -22.90 11.47 11.65
N PRO A 334 -22.45 12.19 12.69
CA PRO A 334 -21.07 12.17 13.18
C PRO A 334 -20.64 10.80 13.69
N TYR A 335 -21.53 10.04 14.33
CA TYR A 335 -21.20 8.70 14.83
C TYR A 335 -20.91 7.71 13.70
N LEU A 336 -21.72 7.70 12.64
CA LEU A 336 -21.48 6.83 11.48
C LEU A 336 -20.25 7.26 10.68
N ALA A 337 -20.01 8.58 10.58
CA ALA A 337 -18.79 9.12 10.00
C ALA A 337 -17.54 8.63 10.75
N ALA A 338 -17.61 8.60 12.08
CA ALA A 338 -16.52 8.13 12.93
C ALA A 338 -16.27 6.62 12.78
N ILE A 339 -17.32 5.79 12.71
CA ILE A 339 -17.18 4.35 12.45
C ILE A 339 -16.50 4.10 11.09
N ALA A 340 -16.94 4.80 10.04
CA ALA A 340 -16.37 4.67 8.71
C ALA A 340 -14.89 5.13 8.68
N LEU A 341 -14.53 6.19 9.39
CA LEU A 341 -13.15 6.64 9.54
C LEU A 341 -12.30 5.61 10.28
N ILE A 342 -12.81 5.06 11.40
CA ILE A 342 -12.12 3.98 12.14
C ILE A 342 -11.88 2.78 11.22
N ALA A 343 -12.90 2.34 10.47
CA ALA A 343 -12.78 1.23 9.53
C ALA A 343 -11.65 1.46 8.52
N ALA A 344 -11.60 2.65 7.90
CA ALA A 344 -10.58 3.02 6.91
C ALA A 344 -9.17 3.09 7.51
N LEU A 345 -9.00 3.75 8.64
CA LEU A 345 -7.70 3.86 9.31
C LEU A 345 -7.24 2.48 9.82
N TYR A 346 -8.14 1.71 10.45
CA TYR A 346 -7.78 0.37 10.90
C TYR A 346 -7.38 -0.54 9.73
N HIS A 347 -8.09 -0.45 8.60
CA HIS A 347 -7.69 -1.16 7.39
C HIS A 347 -6.33 -0.69 6.85
N THR A 348 -6.01 0.59 7.02
CA THR A 348 -4.69 1.16 6.66
C THR A 348 -3.54 0.48 7.41
N MET A 349 -3.67 0.29 8.74
CA MET A 349 -2.68 -0.42 9.56
C MET A 349 -2.60 -1.91 9.20
N ASN A 350 -3.76 -2.55 9.10
CA ASN A 350 -3.86 -3.97 8.78
C ASN A 350 -3.21 -4.27 7.42
N HIS A 351 -3.55 -3.49 6.40
CA HIS A 351 -2.94 -3.57 5.09
C HIS A 351 -1.43 -3.29 5.13
N ALA A 352 -0.96 -2.34 5.91
CA ALA A 352 0.47 -2.08 6.07
C ALA A 352 1.22 -3.33 6.53
N ILE A 353 0.68 -4.04 7.52
CA ILE A 353 1.30 -5.20 8.16
C ILE A 353 1.24 -6.44 7.26
N PHE A 354 0.04 -6.88 6.85
CA PHE A 354 -0.05 -8.12 6.07
C PHE A 354 0.58 -7.98 4.68
N LYS A 355 0.58 -6.78 4.12
CA LYS A 355 1.19 -6.55 2.80
C LYS A 355 2.70 -6.59 2.85
N SER A 356 3.29 -5.95 3.86
CA SER A 356 4.73 -6.05 4.08
C SER A 356 5.14 -7.51 4.33
N LEU A 357 4.37 -8.26 5.13
CA LEU A 357 4.59 -9.68 5.34
C LEU A 357 4.61 -10.48 4.02
N LEU A 358 3.62 -10.25 3.16
CA LEU A 358 3.52 -10.94 1.87
C LEU A 358 4.69 -10.61 0.94
N PHE A 359 5.11 -9.33 0.88
CA PHE A 359 6.28 -8.94 0.09
C PHE A 359 7.59 -9.50 0.63
N LEU A 360 7.76 -9.59 1.95
CA LEU A 360 8.92 -10.25 2.55
C LEU A 360 8.89 -11.76 2.26
N GLY A 361 7.72 -12.40 2.32
CA GLY A 361 7.54 -13.80 1.94
C GLY A 361 7.87 -14.06 0.48
N ALA A 362 7.35 -13.22 -0.44
CA ALA A 362 7.69 -13.29 -1.86
C ALA A 362 9.18 -13.04 -2.11
N GLY A 363 9.81 -12.15 -1.31
CA GLY A 363 11.25 -11.93 -1.35
C GLY A 363 12.07 -13.13 -0.92
N SER A 364 11.61 -13.85 0.11
CA SER A 364 12.23 -15.10 0.58
C SER A 364 12.13 -16.20 -0.47
N VAL A 365 10.99 -16.31 -1.15
CA VAL A 365 10.80 -17.24 -2.27
C VAL A 365 11.75 -16.89 -3.41
N LEU A 366 11.78 -15.63 -3.85
CA LEU A 366 12.65 -15.16 -4.94
C LEU A 366 14.14 -15.38 -4.63
N ASP A 367 14.58 -15.16 -3.39
CA ASP A 367 15.97 -15.38 -2.96
C ASP A 367 16.41 -16.86 -3.12
N ARG A 368 15.46 -17.81 -3.00
CA ARG A 368 15.73 -19.24 -3.03
C ARG A 368 15.41 -19.93 -4.35
N THR A 369 14.43 -19.43 -5.08
CA THR A 369 14.01 -20.02 -6.36
C THR A 369 14.53 -19.26 -7.58
N HIS A 370 15.06 -18.05 -7.38
CA HIS A 370 15.55 -17.15 -8.43
C HIS A 370 14.50 -16.77 -9.49
N THR A 371 13.22 -17.06 -9.25
CA THR A 371 12.11 -16.73 -10.14
C THR A 371 10.97 -16.04 -9.40
N ARG A 372 10.25 -15.16 -10.09
CA ARG A 372 9.00 -14.53 -9.64
C ARG A 372 7.79 -15.19 -10.26
N ASN A 373 8.01 -16.02 -11.30
CA ASN A 373 6.94 -16.68 -12.04
C ASN A 373 6.38 -17.86 -11.24
N MET A 374 5.10 -17.77 -10.87
CA MET A 374 4.44 -18.85 -10.13
C MET A 374 4.33 -20.16 -10.91
N GLU A 375 4.38 -20.14 -12.26
CA GLU A 375 4.37 -21.34 -13.09
C GLU A 375 5.63 -22.20 -12.90
N GLU A 376 6.73 -21.62 -12.44
CA GLU A 376 8.01 -22.28 -12.19
C GLU A 376 8.21 -22.70 -10.73
N MET A 377 7.27 -22.35 -9.84
CA MET A 377 7.30 -22.67 -8.41
C MET A 377 6.61 -24.01 -8.15
N GLY A 378 6.29 -24.31 -6.90
CA GLY A 378 5.58 -25.49 -6.44
C GLY A 378 6.33 -26.26 -5.37
N GLY A 379 5.60 -26.92 -4.48
CA GLY A 379 6.15 -27.79 -3.43
C GLY A 379 6.95 -27.07 -2.34
N LEU A 380 6.96 -25.75 -2.30
CA LEU A 380 7.82 -24.97 -1.41
C LEU A 380 7.47 -25.14 0.08
N ILE A 381 6.25 -25.55 0.43
CA ILE A 381 5.85 -25.76 1.83
C ILE A 381 6.76 -26.79 2.56
N ARG A 382 7.25 -27.80 1.85
CA ARG A 382 8.17 -28.81 2.41
C ARG A 382 9.60 -28.30 2.53
N ARG A 383 9.99 -27.35 1.69
CA ARG A 383 11.34 -26.79 1.57
C ARG A 383 11.52 -25.52 2.41
N MET A 384 10.47 -24.73 2.52
CA MET A 384 10.43 -23.43 3.18
C MET A 384 9.22 -23.32 4.13
N PRO A 385 9.11 -24.19 5.16
CA PRO A 385 7.91 -24.30 5.99
C PRO A 385 7.63 -23.04 6.81
N VAL A 386 8.64 -22.31 7.31
CA VAL A 386 8.46 -21.07 8.05
C VAL A 386 8.02 -19.95 7.13
N THR A 387 8.65 -19.81 5.97
CA THR A 387 8.24 -18.85 4.92
C THR A 387 6.81 -19.13 4.46
N ALA A 388 6.44 -20.40 4.24
CA ALA A 388 5.09 -20.82 3.86
C ALA A 388 4.06 -20.45 4.94
N ALA A 389 4.33 -20.71 6.22
CA ALA A 389 3.44 -20.35 7.33
C ALA A 389 3.24 -18.84 7.45
N CYS A 390 4.31 -18.05 7.31
CA CYS A 390 4.25 -16.59 7.33
C CYS A 390 3.46 -16.04 6.14
N PHE A 391 3.72 -16.57 4.93
CA PHE A 391 2.99 -16.16 3.72
C PHE A 391 1.51 -16.54 3.81
N LEU A 392 1.18 -17.74 4.31
CA LEU A 392 -0.20 -18.18 4.53
C LEU A 392 -0.94 -17.25 5.52
N THR A 393 -0.26 -16.86 6.61
CA THR A 393 -0.83 -15.89 7.57
C THR A 393 -1.18 -14.57 6.86
N GLY A 394 -0.28 -14.02 6.06
CA GLY A 394 -0.55 -12.83 5.24
C GLY A 394 -1.67 -13.04 4.23
N ALA A 395 -1.73 -14.21 3.58
CA ALA A 395 -2.75 -14.59 2.61
C ALA A 395 -4.16 -14.69 3.24
N ILE A 396 -4.26 -15.29 4.42
CA ILE A 396 -5.52 -15.36 5.18
C ILE A 396 -5.94 -13.96 5.64
N ALA A 397 -4.98 -13.15 6.12
CA ALA A 397 -5.24 -11.79 6.60
C ALA A 397 -5.78 -10.88 5.48
N ILE A 398 -5.14 -10.86 4.31
CA ILE A 398 -5.58 -10.03 3.18
C ILE A 398 -6.87 -10.51 2.53
N SER A 399 -7.22 -11.79 2.69
CA SER A 399 -8.50 -12.36 2.24
C SER A 399 -9.67 -12.05 3.17
N GLY A 400 -9.46 -11.21 4.20
CA GLY A 400 -10.50 -10.85 5.15
C GLY A 400 -11.07 -12.03 5.94
N LEU A 401 -10.27 -13.06 6.22
CA LEU A 401 -10.73 -14.25 6.93
C LEU A 401 -10.44 -14.16 8.44
N PRO A 402 -11.43 -14.49 9.30
CA PRO A 402 -11.23 -14.51 10.74
C PRO A 402 -10.25 -15.64 11.15
N PRO A 403 -9.49 -15.49 12.25
CA PRO A 403 -9.57 -14.42 13.25
C PRO A 403 -8.54 -13.30 13.01
N LEU A 404 -8.00 -13.15 11.80
CA LEU A 404 -6.92 -12.22 11.50
C LEU A 404 -7.43 -10.78 11.29
N ASN A 405 -6.51 -9.86 11.30
CA ASN A 405 -6.74 -8.41 11.34
C ASN A 405 -7.52 -7.86 10.13
N GLY A 406 -7.31 -8.39 8.91
CA GLY A 406 -8.03 -7.94 7.71
C GLY A 406 -9.55 -8.07 7.84
N PHE A 407 -10.01 -9.18 8.41
CA PHE A 407 -11.42 -9.44 8.66
C PHE A 407 -12.09 -8.33 9.50
N VAL A 408 -11.45 -7.88 10.57
CA VAL A 408 -12.05 -6.88 11.48
C VAL A 408 -12.29 -5.55 10.78
N SER A 409 -11.31 -5.07 10.02
CA SER A 409 -11.43 -3.79 9.34
C SER A 409 -12.43 -3.83 8.18
N GLU A 410 -12.50 -4.93 7.43
CA GLU A 410 -13.52 -5.10 6.40
C GLU A 410 -14.91 -5.22 7.01
N TRP A 411 -15.05 -5.98 8.10
CA TRP A 411 -16.31 -6.08 8.84
C TRP A 411 -16.80 -4.71 9.31
N LEU A 412 -15.91 -3.86 9.86
CA LEU A 412 -16.26 -2.49 10.24
C LEU A 412 -16.70 -1.65 9.04
N THR A 413 -16.05 -1.82 7.88
CA THR A 413 -16.46 -1.14 6.65
C THR A 413 -17.87 -1.57 6.24
N TYR A 414 -18.18 -2.87 6.28
CA TYR A 414 -19.54 -3.37 6.05
C TYR A 414 -20.54 -2.80 7.05
N GLN A 415 -20.19 -2.73 8.34
CA GLN A 415 -21.10 -2.17 9.35
C GLN A 415 -21.42 -0.69 9.07
N ALA A 416 -20.42 0.09 8.65
CA ALA A 416 -20.64 1.48 8.26
C ALA A 416 -21.55 1.60 7.03
N LEU A 417 -21.33 0.78 5.99
CA LEU A 417 -22.16 0.79 4.78
C LEU A 417 -23.60 0.33 5.07
N LEU A 418 -23.78 -0.75 5.87
CA LEU A 418 -25.10 -1.28 6.26
C LEU A 418 -25.90 -0.26 7.10
N ALA A 419 -25.24 0.45 8.02
CA ALA A 419 -25.88 1.50 8.81
C ALA A 419 -26.44 2.63 7.93
N GLY A 420 -25.79 2.89 6.78
CA GLY A 420 -26.24 3.86 5.79
C GLY A 420 -27.54 3.50 5.08
N PHE A 421 -28.00 2.23 5.10
CA PHE A 421 -29.27 1.80 4.49
C PHE A 421 -30.48 2.43 5.23
N GLY A 422 -30.34 2.73 6.52
CA GLY A 422 -31.35 3.41 7.32
C GLY A 422 -31.48 4.91 7.04
N SER A 423 -30.62 5.48 6.19
CA SER A 423 -30.68 6.89 5.85
C SER A 423 -31.96 7.27 5.12
N THR A 424 -32.50 8.45 5.39
CA THR A 424 -33.69 9.00 4.72
C THR A 424 -33.41 9.47 3.29
N GLN A 425 -32.15 9.67 2.92
CA GLN A 425 -31.79 10.18 1.60
C GLN A 425 -31.75 9.07 0.54
N ALA A 426 -32.42 9.27 -0.59
CA ALA A 426 -32.53 8.30 -1.67
C ALA A 426 -31.13 7.93 -2.26
N LEU A 427 -30.21 8.88 -2.34
CA LEU A 427 -28.88 8.66 -2.89
C LEU A 427 -28.06 7.64 -2.09
N THR A 428 -28.08 7.75 -0.75
CA THR A 428 -27.35 6.83 0.13
C THR A 428 -27.90 5.41 0.09
N ARG A 429 -29.23 5.28 -0.09
CA ARG A 429 -29.90 3.98 -0.26
C ARG A 429 -29.47 3.23 -1.52
N VAL A 430 -28.87 3.91 -2.50
CA VAL A 430 -28.36 3.27 -3.74
C VAL A 430 -26.83 3.07 -3.62
N VAL A 431 -26.11 4.09 -3.20
CA VAL A 431 -24.63 4.08 -3.22
C VAL A 431 -24.06 3.06 -2.22
N PHE A 432 -24.56 3.01 -0.99
CA PHE A 432 -24.02 2.10 0.03
C PHE A 432 -24.26 0.62 -0.28
N PRO A 433 -25.46 0.16 -0.72
CA PRO A 433 -25.64 -1.21 -1.16
C PRO A 433 -24.74 -1.61 -2.32
N ILE A 434 -24.55 -0.72 -3.31
CA ILE A 434 -23.66 -0.98 -4.44
C ILE A 434 -22.21 -1.11 -3.94
N ALA A 435 -21.76 -0.18 -3.09
CA ALA A 435 -20.40 -0.23 -2.53
C ALA A 435 -20.19 -1.52 -1.70
N GLY A 436 -21.17 -1.92 -0.89
CA GLY A 436 -21.14 -3.16 -0.12
C GLY A 436 -21.10 -4.41 -0.99
N ALA A 437 -21.91 -4.47 -2.05
CA ALA A 437 -21.91 -5.57 -2.99
C ALA A 437 -20.57 -5.69 -3.75
N MET A 438 -20.01 -4.55 -4.19
CA MET A 438 -18.70 -4.53 -4.87
C MET A 438 -17.56 -4.89 -3.92
N LEU A 439 -17.61 -4.47 -2.66
CA LEU A 439 -16.66 -4.90 -1.63
C LEU A 439 -16.73 -6.40 -1.38
N SER A 440 -17.96 -6.98 -1.32
CA SER A 440 -18.14 -8.43 -1.16
C SER A 440 -17.58 -9.22 -2.34
N LEU A 441 -17.80 -8.74 -3.56
CA LEU A 441 -17.22 -9.33 -4.76
C LEU A 441 -15.68 -9.24 -4.73
N THR A 442 -15.15 -8.09 -4.32
CA THR A 442 -13.69 -7.88 -4.18
C THR A 442 -13.09 -8.86 -3.18
N ALA A 443 -13.67 -9.01 -1.99
CA ALA A 443 -13.19 -9.93 -0.95
C ALA A 443 -13.21 -11.40 -1.42
N ALA A 444 -14.28 -11.83 -2.10
CA ALA A 444 -14.37 -13.19 -2.66
C ALA A 444 -13.29 -13.44 -3.73
N LEU A 445 -13.05 -12.47 -4.62
CA LEU A 445 -12.00 -12.57 -5.64
C LEU A 445 -10.60 -12.51 -5.04
N ALA A 446 -10.38 -11.74 -3.97
CA ALA A 446 -9.12 -11.71 -3.22
C ALA A 446 -8.82 -13.06 -2.59
N ALA A 447 -9.80 -13.69 -1.93
CA ALA A 447 -9.65 -15.03 -1.39
C ALA A 447 -9.29 -16.04 -2.49
N ALA A 448 -9.98 -16.03 -3.63
CA ALA A 448 -9.64 -16.86 -4.77
C ALA A 448 -8.21 -16.60 -5.28
N CYS A 449 -7.78 -15.33 -5.35
CA CYS A 449 -6.43 -14.97 -5.77
C CYS A 449 -5.36 -15.50 -4.83
N PHE A 450 -5.58 -15.43 -3.50
CA PHE A 450 -4.60 -15.95 -2.54
C PHE A 450 -4.62 -17.48 -2.41
N VAL A 451 -5.75 -18.15 -2.70
CA VAL A 451 -5.78 -19.61 -2.94
C VAL A 451 -4.89 -19.95 -4.13
N LYS A 452 -4.97 -19.20 -5.24
CA LYS A 452 -4.07 -19.35 -6.39
C LYS A 452 -2.61 -19.12 -5.97
N ALA A 453 -2.30 -17.96 -5.39
CA ALA A 453 -0.93 -17.57 -5.09
C ALA A 453 -0.25 -18.54 -4.13
N PHE A 454 -0.93 -18.95 -3.04
CA PHE A 454 -0.39 -19.90 -2.09
C PHE A 454 -0.38 -21.32 -2.64
N GLY A 455 -1.50 -21.77 -3.21
CA GLY A 455 -1.65 -23.13 -3.71
C GLY A 455 -0.64 -23.47 -4.80
N ILE A 456 -0.50 -22.59 -5.77
CA ILE A 456 0.42 -22.81 -6.91
C ILE A 456 1.89 -22.71 -6.49
N SER A 457 2.24 -21.75 -5.61
CA SER A 457 3.64 -21.55 -5.24
C SER A 457 4.12 -22.51 -4.16
N PHE A 458 3.31 -22.82 -3.15
CA PHE A 458 3.78 -23.55 -1.97
C PHE A 458 3.33 -25.02 -1.92
N LEU A 459 2.18 -25.35 -2.49
CA LEU A 459 1.67 -26.73 -2.50
C LEU A 459 2.14 -27.48 -3.73
N ALA A 460 1.71 -28.75 -3.85
CA ALA A 460 1.96 -29.62 -4.98
C ALA A 460 3.44 -30.03 -5.18
N LEU A 461 3.88 -30.28 -6.42
CA LEU A 461 5.23 -30.69 -6.77
C LEU A 461 6.06 -29.52 -7.30
N PRO A 462 7.39 -29.52 -7.13
CA PRO A 462 8.26 -28.52 -7.75
C PRO A 462 8.19 -28.58 -9.29
N ARG A 463 8.03 -27.40 -9.93
CA ARG A 463 7.94 -27.28 -11.40
C ARG A 463 9.26 -26.87 -12.05
N SER A 464 10.29 -26.57 -11.23
CA SER A 464 11.63 -26.26 -11.73
C SER A 464 12.68 -26.88 -10.81
N GLU A 465 13.91 -27.03 -11.33
CA GLU A 465 15.05 -27.49 -10.54
C GLU A 465 15.36 -26.56 -9.36
N HIS A 466 15.21 -25.25 -9.56
CA HIS A 466 15.38 -24.25 -8.52
C HIS A 466 14.35 -24.41 -7.39
N ALA A 467 13.09 -24.66 -7.74
CA ALA A 467 12.05 -24.93 -6.73
C ALA A 467 12.33 -26.25 -5.98
N ALA A 468 12.82 -27.28 -6.69
CA ALA A 468 13.20 -28.56 -6.09
C ALA A 468 14.42 -28.46 -5.15
N ALA A 469 15.36 -27.56 -5.46
CA ALA A 469 16.58 -27.33 -4.68
C ALA A 469 16.41 -26.25 -3.58
N ALA A 470 15.25 -25.58 -3.50
CA ALA A 470 15.01 -24.50 -2.56
C ALA A 470 15.20 -24.94 -1.11
N THR A 471 15.72 -24.04 -0.30
CA THR A 471 15.94 -24.23 1.15
C THR A 471 15.35 -23.07 1.91
N GLU A 472 15.07 -23.26 3.20
CA GLU A 472 14.48 -22.21 4.04
C GLU A 472 15.37 -20.95 4.11
N SER A 473 14.74 -19.79 4.21
CA SER A 473 15.41 -18.51 4.37
C SER A 473 16.16 -18.40 5.70
N CYS A 474 17.13 -17.50 5.79
CA CYS A 474 17.93 -17.34 7.01
C CYS A 474 17.12 -16.81 8.20
N ARG A 475 17.61 -17.02 9.43
CA ARG A 475 16.89 -16.70 10.67
C ARG A 475 16.45 -15.23 10.78
N SER A 476 17.24 -14.27 10.30
CA SER A 476 16.84 -12.86 10.35
C SER A 476 15.67 -12.54 9.42
N MET A 477 15.62 -13.18 8.23
CA MET A 477 14.48 -13.06 7.33
C MET A 477 13.23 -13.68 7.94
N GLN A 478 13.36 -14.88 8.54
CA GLN A 478 12.27 -15.53 9.27
C GLN A 478 11.76 -14.65 10.42
N ALA A 479 12.67 -14.04 11.23
CA ALA A 479 12.31 -13.18 12.34
C ALA A 479 11.53 -11.93 11.88
N GLY A 480 11.98 -11.26 10.80
CA GLY A 480 11.26 -10.12 10.23
C GLY A 480 9.85 -10.47 9.79
N MET A 481 9.67 -11.62 9.11
CA MET A 481 8.35 -12.12 8.71
C MET A 481 7.51 -12.53 9.93
N ALA A 482 8.09 -13.21 10.94
CA ALA A 482 7.38 -13.65 12.12
C ALA A 482 6.83 -12.49 12.95
N ILE A 483 7.56 -11.37 13.05
CA ILE A 483 7.09 -10.14 13.72
C ILE A 483 5.80 -9.64 13.08
N LEU A 484 5.78 -9.54 11.74
CA LEU A 484 4.59 -9.08 11.02
C LEU A 484 3.44 -10.10 11.05
N ALA A 485 3.75 -11.39 11.00
CA ALA A 485 2.76 -12.46 11.19
C ALA A 485 2.12 -12.39 12.58
N ALA A 486 2.94 -12.24 13.63
CA ALA A 486 2.45 -12.04 14.99
C ALA A 486 1.57 -10.77 15.10
N ALA A 487 1.96 -9.67 14.44
CA ALA A 487 1.17 -8.46 14.40
C ALA A 487 -0.21 -8.66 13.73
N CYS A 488 -0.33 -9.51 12.70
CA CYS A 488 -1.63 -9.88 12.12
C CYS A 488 -2.56 -10.54 13.15
N PHE A 489 -2.03 -11.43 13.99
CA PHE A 489 -2.80 -12.04 15.08
C PHE A 489 -3.12 -11.05 16.19
N VAL A 490 -2.14 -10.25 16.63
CA VAL A 490 -2.32 -9.25 17.70
C VAL A 490 -3.40 -8.25 17.34
N LEU A 491 -3.38 -7.72 16.12
CA LEU A 491 -4.42 -6.78 15.67
C LEU A 491 -5.76 -7.49 15.43
N GLY A 492 -5.78 -8.72 14.97
CA GLY A 492 -7.03 -9.48 14.81
C GLY A 492 -7.71 -9.79 16.13
N LEU A 493 -6.99 -10.43 17.05
CA LEU A 493 -7.51 -10.87 18.35
C LEU A 493 -7.69 -9.70 19.34
N GLY A 494 -6.78 -8.73 19.30
CA GLY A 494 -6.77 -7.55 20.16
C GLY A 494 -7.55 -6.34 19.59
N ALA A 495 -8.41 -6.55 18.61
CA ALA A 495 -9.13 -5.49 17.91
C ALA A 495 -9.90 -4.57 18.88
N THR A 496 -10.54 -5.12 19.90
CA THR A 496 -11.29 -4.36 20.93
C THR A 496 -10.43 -3.37 21.71
N TRP A 497 -9.14 -3.66 21.88
CA TRP A 497 -8.21 -2.75 22.55
C TRP A 497 -7.65 -1.72 21.58
N PHE A 498 -7.31 -2.17 20.37
CA PHE A 498 -6.69 -1.32 19.37
C PHE A 498 -7.65 -0.24 18.84
N ILE A 499 -8.93 -0.53 18.70
CA ILE A 499 -9.94 0.40 18.20
C ILE A 499 -10.08 1.65 19.09
N ARG A 500 -9.87 1.54 20.41
CA ARG A 500 -9.89 2.68 21.33
C ARG A 500 -8.82 3.74 21.06
N ILE A 501 -7.74 3.38 20.36
CA ILE A 501 -6.69 4.32 19.95
C ILE A 501 -7.24 5.43 19.02
N PHE A 502 -8.38 5.17 18.37
CA PHE A 502 -9.00 6.13 17.46
C PHE A 502 -9.91 7.15 18.15
N ASP A 503 -10.20 7.04 19.46
CA ASP A 503 -11.06 7.99 20.17
C ASP A 503 -10.56 9.43 20.06
N PRO A 504 -9.28 9.76 20.27
CA PRO A 504 -8.81 11.14 20.10
C PRO A 504 -9.00 11.67 18.68
N LEU A 505 -8.86 10.78 17.67
CA LEU A 505 -9.04 11.14 16.26
C LEU A 505 -10.50 11.42 15.92
N THR A 506 -11.41 10.56 16.38
CA THR A 506 -12.85 10.71 16.12
C THR A 506 -13.45 11.86 16.92
N THR A 507 -12.95 12.12 18.13
CA THR A 507 -13.33 13.30 18.91
C THR A 507 -12.88 14.59 18.23
N GLN A 508 -11.65 14.64 17.72
CA GLN A 508 -11.15 15.80 16.98
C GLN A 508 -11.91 16.06 15.67
N ALA A 509 -12.26 15.00 14.93
CA ALA A 509 -12.89 15.11 13.62
C ALA A 509 -14.43 15.30 13.69
N PHE A 510 -15.09 14.68 14.66
CA PHE A 510 -16.55 14.55 14.71
C PHE A 510 -17.18 14.82 16.08
N GLY A 511 -16.38 15.06 17.12
CA GLY A 511 -16.87 15.30 18.48
C GLY A 511 -17.39 14.06 19.22
N VAL A 512 -17.03 12.84 18.78
CA VAL A 512 -17.52 11.56 19.34
C VAL A 512 -16.40 10.57 19.63
N GLU A 513 -16.45 9.87 20.75
CA GLU A 513 -15.55 8.78 21.13
C GLU A 513 -16.07 7.44 20.57
N ALA A 514 -15.98 7.25 19.26
CA ALA A 514 -16.59 6.11 18.59
C ALA A 514 -15.84 4.81 18.82
N GLY A 515 -14.51 4.83 19.05
CA GLY A 515 -13.72 3.63 19.30
C GLY A 515 -14.16 2.92 20.58
N SER A 516 -14.31 3.64 21.68
CA SER A 516 -14.82 3.09 22.94
C SER A 516 -16.29 2.65 22.83
N ALA A 517 -17.11 3.39 22.08
CA ALA A 517 -18.52 3.08 21.86
C ALA A 517 -18.73 1.78 21.03
N LEU A 518 -17.77 1.42 20.16
CA LEU A 518 -17.78 0.17 19.39
C LEU A 518 -17.51 -1.06 20.26
N VAL A 519 -16.94 -0.92 21.46
CA VAL A 519 -16.56 -2.04 22.32
C VAL A 519 -17.73 -2.48 23.19
N ALA A 520 -18.17 -3.72 23.05
CA ALA A 520 -19.28 -4.33 23.74
C ALA A 520 -18.86 -5.56 24.56
N GLY A 521 -19.80 -6.12 25.34
CA GLY A 521 -19.60 -7.38 26.04
C GLY A 521 -18.44 -7.37 27.04
N GLY A 522 -18.27 -6.26 27.80
CA GLY A 522 -17.17 -6.16 28.76
C GLY A 522 -15.76 -6.13 28.14
N GLY A 523 -15.64 -5.75 26.87
CA GLY A 523 -14.35 -5.65 26.16
C GLY A 523 -14.01 -6.85 25.26
N TRP A 524 -14.92 -7.81 25.13
CA TRP A 524 -14.70 -9.03 24.35
C TRP A 524 -15.29 -9.02 22.93
N ALA A 525 -16.13 -8.06 22.62
CA ALA A 525 -16.83 -7.98 21.36
C ALA A 525 -16.83 -6.56 20.79
N LEU A 526 -16.99 -6.46 19.48
CA LEU A 526 -17.25 -5.23 18.76
C LEU A 526 -18.70 -5.20 18.31
N SER A 527 -19.37 -4.05 18.48
CA SER A 527 -20.73 -3.83 18.04
C SER A 527 -20.83 -2.48 17.36
N SER A 528 -21.48 -2.41 16.21
CA SER A 528 -21.68 -1.12 15.51
C SER A 528 -22.62 -0.16 16.23
N GLY A 529 -23.37 -0.62 17.24
CA GLY A 529 -24.37 0.18 17.95
C GLY A 529 -25.56 0.62 17.08
N ALA A 530 -25.56 0.31 15.78
CA ALA A 530 -26.68 0.61 14.89
C ALA A 530 -27.80 -0.44 15.04
N PRO A 531 -29.09 -0.06 14.88
CA PRO A 531 -30.23 -0.99 15.01
C PRO A 531 -30.14 -2.21 14.08
N SER A 532 -29.51 -2.06 12.92
CA SER A 532 -29.28 -3.12 11.92
C SER A 532 -27.88 -3.72 12.03
N GLY A 533 -27.08 -3.33 13.02
CA GLY A 533 -25.67 -3.69 13.14
C GLY A 533 -25.44 -5.03 13.82
N GLY A 534 -24.37 -5.70 13.42
CA GLY A 534 -23.92 -6.95 14.02
C GLY A 534 -23.01 -6.73 15.23
N THR A 535 -22.88 -7.79 16.04
CA THR A 535 -21.87 -7.89 17.11
C THR A 535 -20.95 -9.05 16.81
N ILE A 536 -19.63 -8.86 16.97
CA ILE A 536 -18.63 -9.86 16.68
C ILE A 536 -17.56 -9.93 17.76
N SER A 537 -17.09 -11.14 18.07
CA SER A 537 -15.93 -11.39 18.92
C SER A 537 -14.90 -12.20 18.15
N THR A 538 -13.81 -11.56 17.74
CA THR A 538 -12.72 -12.24 17.02
C THR A 538 -11.98 -13.25 17.91
N SER A 539 -11.81 -12.95 19.19
CA SER A 539 -11.28 -13.88 20.18
C SER A 539 -12.22 -15.08 20.41
N GLY A 540 -13.55 -14.84 20.42
CA GLY A 540 -14.54 -15.91 20.50
C GLY A 540 -14.53 -16.83 19.26
N ILE A 541 -14.41 -16.25 18.05
CA ILE A 541 -14.25 -17.02 16.81
C ILE A 541 -12.94 -17.83 16.85
N ALA A 542 -11.83 -17.24 17.28
CA ALA A 542 -10.55 -17.94 17.39
C ALA A 542 -10.65 -19.13 18.37
N MET A 543 -11.27 -18.91 19.53
CA MET A 543 -11.51 -19.99 20.50
C MET A 543 -12.38 -21.10 19.89
N MET A 544 -13.45 -20.76 19.19
CA MET A 544 -14.31 -21.73 18.50
C MET A 544 -13.52 -22.52 17.46
N LEU A 545 -12.68 -21.86 16.64
CA LEU A 545 -11.84 -22.53 15.64
C LEU A 545 -10.83 -23.48 16.28
N VAL A 546 -10.21 -23.09 17.39
CA VAL A 546 -9.30 -23.96 18.15
C VAL A 546 -10.04 -25.17 18.70
N LEU A 547 -11.21 -24.97 19.30
CA LEU A 547 -12.04 -26.07 19.83
C LEU A 547 -12.48 -27.03 18.73
N LEU A 548 -12.97 -26.50 17.59
CA LEU A 548 -13.36 -27.31 16.44
C LEU A 548 -12.17 -28.08 15.85
N SER A 549 -10.97 -27.50 15.83
CA SER A 549 -9.75 -28.17 15.38
C SER A 549 -9.23 -29.20 16.40
N ALA A 550 -9.46 -28.98 17.70
CA ALA A 550 -9.09 -29.92 18.74
C ALA A 550 -9.91 -31.20 18.67
N VAL A 551 -11.17 -31.18 18.27
CA VAL A 551 -12.05 -32.37 18.18
C VAL A 551 -11.45 -33.46 17.29
N PRO A 552 -11.14 -33.22 16.00
CA PRO A 552 -10.49 -34.23 15.16
C PRO A 552 -9.10 -34.62 15.66
N GLY A 553 -8.37 -33.67 16.28
CA GLY A 553 -7.07 -33.92 16.89
C GLY A 553 -7.17 -34.91 18.07
N LEU A 554 -8.13 -34.70 18.96
CA LEU A 554 -8.41 -35.62 20.11
C LEU A 554 -8.87 -37.00 19.62
N PHE A 555 -9.75 -37.00 18.59
CA PHE A 555 -10.20 -38.24 17.97
C PHE A 555 -9.01 -39.01 17.37
N TRP A 556 -8.12 -38.33 16.67
CA TRP A 556 -6.89 -38.92 16.11
C TRP A 556 -5.95 -39.42 17.20
N LEU A 557 -5.81 -38.71 18.32
CA LEU A 557 -5.01 -39.15 19.46
C LEU A 557 -5.60 -40.36 20.17
N ALA A 558 -6.94 -40.45 20.26
CA ALA A 558 -7.64 -41.55 20.92
C ALA A 558 -7.64 -42.83 20.08
N TRP A 559 -7.88 -42.75 18.80
CA TRP A 559 -8.08 -43.91 17.90
C TRP A 559 -7.05 -44.00 16.77
N GLY A 560 -6.45 -42.91 16.34
CA GLY A 560 -5.52 -42.90 15.19
C GLY A 560 -4.13 -43.48 15.48
N ARG A 561 -3.73 -43.60 16.74
CA ARG A 561 -2.42 -44.15 17.13
C ARG A 561 -2.24 -45.63 16.83
N SER A 562 -3.34 -46.39 16.78
CA SER A 562 -3.33 -47.83 16.47
C SER A 562 -3.53 -48.12 14.97
N ALA A 563 -3.85 -47.11 14.18
CA ALA A 563 -3.99 -47.27 12.73
C ALA A 563 -2.62 -47.52 12.08
N ARG A 564 -2.50 -48.62 11.31
CA ARG A 564 -1.32 -48.89 10.50
C ARG A 564 -1.13 -47.78 9.48
N ARG A 565 -0.03 -47.01 9.57
CA ARG A 565 0.34 -46.04 8.55
C ARG A 565 0.84 -46.82 7.33
N ALA A 566 0.06 -46.84 6.27
CA ALA A 566 0.53 -47.27 4.96
C ALA A 566 0.93 -46.02 4.16
N THR A 567 2.17 -45.99 3.72
CA THR A 567 2.64 -45.00 2.73
C THR A 567 2.56 -45.66 1.35
N GLY A 568 1.80 -45.08 0.46
CA GLY A 568 1.67 -45.49 -0.92
C GLY A 568 1.82 -44.31 -1.87
N PRO A 569 1.89 -44.55 -3.18
CA PRO A 569 1.84 -43.48 -4.15
C PRO A 569 0.53 -42.71 -4.05
N THR A 570 0.54 -41.46 -4.43
CA THR A 570 -0.69 -40.65 -4.56
C THR A 570 -1.63 -41.30 -5.57
N TRP A 571 -2.95 -41.31 -5.28
CA TRP A 571 -3.94 -41.77 -6.23
C TRP A 571 -3.85 -40.99 -7.54
N ASP A 572 -3.65 -41.68 -8.66
CA ASP A 572 -3.36 -41.09 -9.97
C ASP A 572 -4.44 -41.37 -11.02
N CYS A 573 -5.60 -41.88 -10.60
CA CYS A 573 -6.70 -42.27 -11.50
C CYS A 573 -6.28 -43.25 -12.62
N GLY A 574 -5.24 -44.06 -12.38
CA GLY A 574 -4.69 -45.02 -13.36
C GLY A 574 -3.68 -44.43 -14.33
N LEU A 575 -3.23 -43.20 -14.13
CA LEU A 575 -2.10 -42.64 -14.87
C LEU A 575 -0.78 -43.15 -14.29
N PRO A 576 0.18 -43.55 -15.12
CA PRO A 576 1.45 -44.10 -14.66
C PRO A 576 2.37 -42.97 -14.13
N GLY A 577 2.17 -42.58 -12.88
CA GLY A 577 2.96 -41.56 -12.18
C GLY A 577 2.51 -40.13 -12.45
N LEU A 578 2.22 -39.41 -11.37
CA LEU A 578 1.90 -37.98 -11.43
C LEU A 578 3.19 -37.16 -11.49
N THR A 579 3.27 -36.24 -12.45
CA THR A 579 4.33 -35.26 -12.60
C THR A 579 3.81 -33.85 -12.33
N ALA A 580 4.69 -32.87 -12.24
CA ALA A 580 4.32 -31.47 -12.11
C ALA A 580 3.45 -30.94 -13.28
N GLU A 581 3.49 -31.61 -14.44
CA GLU A 581 2.68 -31.27 -15.62
C GLU A 581 1.21 -31.65 -15.46
N ASN A 582 0.88 -32.57 -14.56
CA ASN A 582 -0.49 -32.99 -14.27
C ASN A 582 -1.22 -32.08 -13.29
N GLU A 583 -0.57 -31.03 -12.79
CA GLU A 583 -1.09 -30.16 -11.76
C GLU A 583 -1.71 -28.88 -12.32
N TYR A 584 -2.59 -28.27 -11.51
CA TYR A 584 -3.12 -26.94 -11.82
C TYR A 584 -2.03 -25.89 -11.88
N THR A 585 -1.99 -25.14 -12.97
CA THR A 585 -1.10 -23.99 -13.16
C THR A 585 -1.80 -22.68 -12.78
N ALA A 586 -1.04 -21.59 -12.62
CA ALA A 586 -1.61 -20.27 -12.38
C ALA A 586 -2.53 -19.82 -13.53
N THR A 587 -2.13 -20.14 -14.77
CA THR A 587 -2.93 -19.91 -15.99
C THR A 587 -4.24 -20.70 -15.94
N GLY A 588 -4.16 -21.99 -15.61
CA GLY A 588 -5.33 -22.87 -15.51
C GLY A 588 -6.34 -22.38 -14.49
N PHE A 589 -5.85 -21.94 -13.31
CA PHE A 589 -6.69 -21.40 -12.25
C PHE A 589 -7.40 -20.09 -12.65
N SER A 590 -6.70 -19.20 -13.35
CA SER A 590 -7.23 -17.89 -13.78
C SER A 590 -8.18 -17.98 -14.98
N LYS A 591 -8.12 -19.06 -15.76
CA LYS A 591 -8.90 -19.21 -17.01
C LYS A 591 -10.42 -19.04 -16.85
N PRO A 592 -11.10 -19.68 -15.88
CA PRO A 592 -12.56 -19.49 -15.69
C PRO A 592 -12.91 -18.03 -15.41
N ILE A 593 -12.17 -17.36 -14.55
CA ILE A 593 -12.38 -15.95 -14.17
C ILE A 593 -12.15 -15.04 -15.39
N ARG A 594 -11.11 -15.31 -16.17
CA ARG A 594 -10.84 -14.58 -17.42
C ARG A 594 -11.96 -14.73 -18.43
N MET A 595 -12.63 -15.88 -18.49
CA MET A 595 -13.78 -16.11 -19.36
C MET A 595 -15.02 -15.34 -18.88
N ILE A 596 -15.30 -15.34 -17.57
CA ILE A 596 -16.44 -14.61 -16.99
C ILE A 596 -16.30 -13.11 -17.25
N PHE A 597 -15.10 -12.56 -17.06
CA PHE A 597 -14.81 -11.14 -17.24
C PHE A 597 -14.13 -10.81 -18.59
N ALA A 598 -14.38 -11.63 -19.63
CA ALA A 598 -13.73 -11.48 -20.94
C ALA A 598 -13.98 -10.11 -21.59
N ALA A 599 -15.14 -9.50 -21.35
CA ALA A 599 -15.46 -8.16 -21.85
C ALA A 599 -14.54 -7.06 -21.27
N LEU A 600 -14.07 -7.25 -20.02
CA LEU A 600 -13.14 -6.34 -19.35
C LEU A 600 -11.70 -6.60 -19.77
N TYR A 601 -11.27 -7.86 -19.74
CA TYR A 601 -9.88 -8.24 -19.97
C TYR A 601 -9.44 -8.16 -21.44
N ARG A 602 -10.37 -8.39 -22.38
CA ARG A 602 -10.09 -8.45 -23.84
C ARG A 602 -8.78 -9.18 -24.15
N PRO A 603 -8.65 -10.46 -23.73
CA PRO A 603 -7.38 -11.19 -23.80
C PRO A 603 -6.90 -11.29 -25.24
N ARG A 604 -5.65 -10.91 -25.47
CA ARG A 604 -4.95 -11.14 -26.73
C ARG A 604 -4.37 -12.54 -26.70
N ARG A 605 -4.65 -13.32 -27.72
CA ARG A 605 -4.13 -14.70 -27.87
C ARG A 605 -3.15 -14.69 -29.03
N GLU A 606 -1.91 -15.09 -28.75
CA GLU A 606 -0.92 -15.37 -29.79
C GLU A 606 -0.64 -16.86 -29.80
N ILE A 607 -0.80 -17.47 -30.97
CA ILE A 607 -0.47 -18.88 -31.22
C ILE A 607 0.63 -18.87 -32.28
N GLN A 608 1.82 -19.21 -31.88
CA GLN A 608 2.96 -19.36 -32.79
C GLN A 608 3.27 -20.86 -32.91
N ALA A 609 3.07 -21.41 -34.11
CA ALA A 609 3.39 -22.79 -34.41
C ALA A 609 4.68 -22.84 -35.20
N GLU A 610 5.67 -23.59 -34.68
CA GLU A 610 6.89 -23.90 -35.41
C GLU A 610 6.69 -25.21 -36.21
N TYR A 611 6.92 -25.14 -37.51
CA TYR A 611 6.80 -26.28 -38.43
C TYR A 611 8.20 -26.68 -38.91
N GLU A 612 8.50 -27.97 -38.90
CA GLU A 612 9.79 -28.47 -39.36
C GLU A 612 9.74 -29.04 -40.79
N VAL A 613 8.68 -29.75 -41.14
CA VAL A 613 8.56 -30.45 -42.43
C VAL A 613 7.25 -30.13 -43.15
N SER A 614 6.16 -29.91 -42.44
CA SER A 614 4.83 -29.73 -43.01
C SER A 614 3.97 -28.86 -42.14
N PRO A 615 3.14 -27.96 -42.73
CA PRO A 615 2.19 -27.15 -41.97
C PRO A 615 1.12 -27.94 -41.19
N TYR A 616 1.04 -29.25 -41.43
CA TYR A 616 0.12 -30.16 -40.73
C TYR A 616 0.71 -30.79 -39.46
N TYR A 617 2.03 -30.70 -39.27
CA TYR A 617 2.73 -31.29 -38.12
C TYR A 617 3.61 -30.24 -37.44
N PRO A 618 3.03 -29.46 -36.50
CA PRO A 618 3.82 -28.49 -35.75
C PRO A 618 4.82 -29.22 -34.84
N LYS A 619 6.07 -28.79 -34.86
CA LYS A 619 7.14 -29.27 -33.96
C LYS A 619 6.92 -28.74 -32.56
N ALA A 620 6.50 -27.46 -32.43
CA ALA A 620 6.19 -26.81 -31.19
C ALA A 620 5.05 -25.80 -31.42
N ILE A 621 4.18 -25.65 -30.44
CA ILE A 621 3.15 -24.64 -30.43
C ILE A 621 3.40 -23.79 -29.19
N HIS A 622 3.79 -22.53 -29.39
CA HIS A 622 3.85 -21.52 -28.34
C HIS A 622 2.49 -20.83 -28.25
N PHE A 623 1.84 -21.00 -27.12
CA PHE A 623 0.58 -20.34 -26.80
C PHE A 623 0.84 -19.27 -25.74
N GLU A 624 0.64 -18.02 -26.12
CA GLU A 624 0.69 -16.90 -25.20
C GLU A 624 -0.67 -16.22 -25.11
N SER A 625 -1.10 -15.93 -23.91
CA SER A 625 -2.35 -15.22 -23.68
C SER A 625 -2.14 -14.18 -22.61
N GLU A 626 -1.97 -12.95 -23.06
CA GLU A 626 -1.79 -11.79 -22.19
C GLU A 626 -3.07 -10.99 -22.04
N VAL A 627 -3.23 -10.39 -20.85
CA VAL A 627 -4.24 -9.37 -20.59
C VAL A 627 -3.56 -8.02 -20.66
N GLU A 628 -3.83 -7.29 -21.73
CA GLU A 628 -3.32 -5.92 -21.87
C GLU A 628 -3.99 -5.01 -20.83
N SER A 629 -3.22 -4.14 -20.20
CA SER A 629 -3.76 -3.10 -19.32
C SER A 629 -4.61 -2.14 -20.14
N ALA A 630 -5.93 -2.15 -19.92
CA ALA A 630 -6.85 -1.26 -20.63
C ALA A 630 -6.50 0.21 -20.41
N PHE A 631 -5.97 0.56 -19.24
CA PHE A 631 -5.58 1.93 -18.90
C PHE A 631 -4.32 2.37 -19.64
N GLU A 632 -3.31 1.50 -19.77
CA GLU A 632 -2.10 1.82 -20.54
C GLU A 632 -2.47 2.12 -21.98
N LYS A 633 -3.23 1.25 -22.63
CA LYS A 633 -3.56 1.34 -24.04
C LYS A 633 -4.53 2.48 -24.40
N HIS A 634 -5.57 2.70 -23.57
CA HIS A 634 -6.65 3.64 -23.91
C HIS A 634 -6.52 5.00 -23.25
N PHE A 635 -5.72 5.14 -22.20
CA PHE A 635 -5.54 6.39 -21.48
C PHE A 635 -4.09 6.90 -21.57
N TYR A 636 -3.10 6.08 -21.21
CA TYR A 636 -1.71 6.55 -21.12
C TYR A 636 -1.00 6.60 -22.46
N ASP A 637 -1.18 5.65 -23.36
CA ASP A 637 -0.57 5.69 -24.68
C ASP A 637 -1.04 6.91 -25.51
N PRO A 638 -2.36 7.21 -25.61
CA PRO A 638 -2.81 8.42 -26.26
C PRO A 638 -2.30 9.71 -25.61
N LEU A 639 -2.25 9.76 -24.26
CA LEU A 639 -1.72 10.90 -23.53
C LEU A 639 -0.22 11.10 -23.81
N ARG A 640 0.56 10.02 -23.76
CA ARG A 640 1.99 10.02 -24.11
C ARG A 640 2.20 10.54 -25.54
N ASP A 641 1.45 10.01 -26.49
CA ASP A 641 1.59 10.38 -27.90
C ASP A 641 1.20 11.85 -28.13
N TRP A 642 0.17 12.34 -27.43
CA TRP A 642 -0.20 13.75 -27.43
C TRP A 642 0.92 14.62 -26.83
N ILE A 643 1.50 14.23 -25.69
CA ILE A 643 2.64 14.95 -25.07
C ILE A 643 3.83 14.99 -26.04
N TYR A 644 4.18 13.88 -26.69
CA TYR A 644 5.25 13.85 -27.68
C TYR A 644 4.97 14.75 -28.89
N GLN A 645 3.73 14.80 -29.37
CA GLN A 645 3.34 15.72 -30.43
C GLN A 645 3.49 17.18 -30.00
N MET A 646 3.05 17.52 -28.79
CA MET A 646 3.24 18.86 -28.22
C MET A 646 4.71 19.22 -28.05
N ALA A 647 5.50 18.29 -27.51
CA ALA A 647 6.95 18.46 -27.36
C ALA A 647 7.66 18.68 -28.71
N ARG A 648 7.26 17.92 -29.75
CA ARG A 648 7.77 18.13 -31.13
C ARG A 648 7.42 19.51 -31.66
N ARG A 649 6.19 19.99 -31.43
CA ARG A 649 5.77 21.36 -31.81
C ARG A 649 6.54 22.42 -31.02
N ALA A 650 6.69 22.22 -29.68
CA ALA A 650 7.46 23.16 -28.88
C ALA A 650 8.94 23.20 -29.27
N ARG A 651 9.50 22.08 -29.75
CA ARG A 651 10.88 22.01 -30.24
C ARG A 651 11.10 22.93 -31.46
N THR A 652 10.06 23.26 -32.27
CA THR A 652 10.20 24.20 -33.38
C THR A 652 10.49 25.63 -32.90
N LEU A 653 10.17 25.96 -31.65
CA LEU A 653 10.54 27.24 -31.02
C LEU A 653 12.05 27.30 -30.72
N GLN A 654 12.73 26.18 -30.64
CA GLN A 654 14.19 26.07 -30.52
C GLN A 654 14.83 26.16 -31.95
N ALA A 655 14.73 27.30 -32.57
CA ALA A 655 15.21 27.50 -33.95
C ALA A 655 16.74 27.52 -34.10
N GLY A 656 17.51 27.45 -32.99
CA GLY A 656 18.99 27.54 -32.99
C GLY A 656 19.52 28.92 -33.43
N SER A 657 18.64 29.89 -33.66
CA SER A 657 18.99 31.24 -34.09
C SER A 657 19.00 32.20 -32.91
N ILE A 658 20.13 32.86 -32.67
CA ILE A 658 20.27 33.90 -31.62
C ILE A 658 19.23 35.02 -31.85
N HIS A 659 18.96 35.37 -33.09
CA HIS A 659 17.97 36.41 -33.43
C HIS A 659 16.54 36.02 -33.00
N ALA A 660 16.17 34.75 -33.15
CA ALA A 660 14.88 34.26 -32.69
C ALA A 660 14.76 34.34 -31.16
N TYR A 661 15.82 33.96 -30.43
CA TYR A 661 15.81 34.04 -28.97
C TYR A 661 15.77 35.48 -28.45
N LEU A 662 16.48 36.41 -29.12
CA LEU A 662 16.42 37.83 -28.80
C LEU A 662 15.01 38.39 -29.09
N ALA A 663 14.37 37.95 -30.17
CA ALA A 663 13.00 38.33 -30.47
C ALA A 663 12.02 37.80 -29.39
N TYR A 664 12.18 36.59 -28.91
CA TYR A 664 11.33 36.03 -27.81
C TYR A 664 11.49 36.83 -26.54
N ILE A 665 12.75 37.17 -26.14
CA ILE A 665 13.02 38.02 -24.98
C ILE A 665 12.38 39.39 -25.14
N PHE A 666 12.49 40.01 -26.33
CA PHE A 666 11.92 41.33 -26.63
C PHE A 666 10.39 41.32 -26.56
N VAL A 667 9.74 40.29 -27.15
CA VAL A 667 8.27 40.10 -27.06
C VAL A 667 7.82 39.89 -25.61
N ALA A 668 8.54 39.07 -24.83
CA ALA A 668 8.24 38.83 -23.42
C ALA A 668 8.38 40.14 -22.61
N LEU A 669 9.39 40.94 -22.88
CA LEU A 669 9.63 42.21 -22.19
C LEU A 669 8.53 43.23 -22.53
N ILE A 670 8.11 43.31 -23.77
CA ILE A 670 6.97 44.18 -24.20
C ILE A 670 5.68 43.69 -23.50
N ALA A 671 5.43 42.39 -23.49
CA ALA A 671 4.25 41.84 -22.79
C ALA A 671 4.26 42.21 -21.31
N LEU A 672 5.38 42.01 -20.60
CA LEU A 672 5.54 42.39 -19.18
C LEU A 672 5.32 43.89 -18.95
N LEU A 673 5.86 44.76 -19.82
CA LEU A 673 5.66 46.19 -19.71
C LEU A 673 4.18 46.58 -19.94
N LEU A 674 3.50 45.97 -20.92
CA LEU A 674 2.09 46.23 -21.18
C LEU A 674 1.16 45.72 -20.06
N PHE A 675 1.48 44.59 -19.44
CA PHE A 675 0.72 44.05 -18.30
C PHE A 675 1.12 44.67 -16.97
N GLY A 676 2.40 45.03 -16.76
CA GLY A 676 2.89 45.65 -15.55
C GLY A 676 2.49 47.12 -15.37
N VAL A 677 2.12 47.80 -16.44
CA VAL A 677 1.58 49.20 -16.41
C VAL A 677 0.08 49.24 -16.06
N ARG A 678 -0.60 48.08 -16.10
CA ARG A 678 -2.04 47.95 -15.77
C ARG A 678 -2.34 47.40 -14.38
N GLY A 679 -1.36 47.03 -13.59
CA GLY A 679 -1.41 46.72 -12.17
C GLY A 679 -0.73 47.83 -11.37
#